data_b21516f21cf5e6cc110669ed0aacd76f
#
_entry.id   b21516f21cf5e6cc110669ed0aacd76f
#
_cell.length_a   1.000
_cell.length_b   1.000
_cell.length_c   1.000
_cell.angle_alpha   90.00
_cell.angle_beta   90.00
_cell.angle_gamma   90.00
#
_symmetry.space_group_name_H-M   'P 1'
#
loop_
_entity.id
_entity.type
_entity.pdbx_description
1 polymer ?
#
loop_
_entity_poly.entity_id
_entity_poly.type
_entity_poly.pdbx_seq_one_letter_code
_entity_poly.pdbx_strand_id
1 'polypeptide(L)'
;MADNSNYLEEIKYLNEIIGLLKSMLESEREQLESRKTDLIQSRREMWENTTHTSADFEKLTDLNQYLGALQAQTLSYAELAKRISKHERMLDNPYFARIDFTEEGYDDIEKIYIGLFNLMDDETHEIKVYDWRAPISSLYYRNEVGPVEYKAPAGLIKGFVSLKRQFKITRGKLEYFIDSNINILDEMLMVALSKNMTSKMKTIVETIQKQQDLIIRDLYNDLLVVQGVAGSGKSSVALHRIAYLMYQGLNLNLSANNIIVISPNPLFSKYISNVLPELGEESINEYTFENIFVKLFGNNLSMKTKSENFDNIITAETEEKRNFLRSYDEFKGSFVFSKILDRFLEYYERKLIPFEDVYYNGKIIEKRELAKAFLLSNKLNMPIGKKLKIIESRIMEKVKDNRVERRNKIEKAVNKLNNHEFESMSFTRLLAAKETLALKERLKKYTEIDVFYLYKKLFSDISLFKNISKGLDLPENIDEIINYTRMALSDPYNLPYADGIALIYLKIKAEGSSLFSGIKQVVVDEAQDYYPVHYKILKDLYRYARFTIVGDINQTIEKSSDLSLYDDIISIFDFEKSNKVFLNKSYRSSYEIGRFSARLLGDENHAEFFKRNEEEPLIFKAKEKSHLYDEIIKTIDKYNTEGFSSIAIICKDRKEAADLYFKLSTKIKIKLIDYLDYDSILEGNMILPVYLAKGLEFDAVIVYEANDEKYKSEFDKKLLYIACTRALHRLSLFYTGKLTRFLQ
;
A
#
# COMPACT_ATOMS: atom_id res chain seq x y z
N MET A 1 45.10 -13.03 23.38
CA MET A 1 45.36 -11.68 24.00
C MET A 1 44.85 -10.54 23.16
N ALA A 2 44.89 -10.58 21.83
CA ALA A 2 44.33 -9.52 20.97
C ALA A 2 42.78 -9.38 21.07
N ASP A 3 42.06 -10.49 21.23
CA ASP A 3 40.59 -10.49 21.36
C ASP A 3 40.06 -9.71 22.59
N ASN A 4 40.81 -9.80 23.71
CA ASN A 4 40.38 -9.16 24.96
C ASN A 4 40.56 -7.64 24.95
N SER A 5 41.56 -7.14 24.21
CA SER A 5 41.82 -5.69 24.06
C SER A 5 40.72 -5.01 23.19
N ASN A 6 40.39 -5.65 22.08
CA ASN A 6 39.33 -5.15 21.19
C ASN A 6 37.95 -5.14 21.87
N TYR A 7 37.65 -6.20 22.66
CA TYR A 7 36.39 -6.28 23.38
C TYR A 7 36.26 -5.17 24.44
N LEU A 8 37.35 -4.86 25.16
CA LEU A 8 37.36 -3.77 26.14
C LEU A 8 37.24 -2.40 25.52
N GLU A 9 37.81 -2.20 24.34
CA GLU A 9 37.68 -0.96 23.57
C GLU A 9 36.20 -0.72 23.17
N GLU A 10 35.53 -1.75 22.64
CA GLU A 10 34.12 -1.65 22.22
C GLU A 10 33.19 -1.45 23.44
N ILE A 11 33.43 -2.08 24.56
CA ILE A 11 32.66 -1.83 25.79
C ILE A 11 32.84 -0.37 26.25
N LYS A 12 34.07 0.13 26.19
CA LYS A 12 34.34 1.53 26.59
C LYS A 12 33.56 2.50 25.70
N TYR A 13 33.62 2.31 24.40
CA TYR A 13 32.87 3.13 23.44
C TYR A 13 31.35 3.03 23.65
N LEU A 14 30.83 1.81 23.84
CA LEU A 14 29.41 1.61 24.12
C LEU A 14 28.95 2.36 25.37
N ASN A 15 29.76 2.31 26.45
CA ASN A 15 29.45 3.00 27.69
C ASN A 15 29.50 4.54 27.52
N GLU A 16 30.43 5.06 26.71
CA GLU A 16 30.49 6.46 26.34
C GLU A 16 29.20 6.90 25.63
N ILE A 17 28.76 6.15 24.60
CA ILE A 17 27.54 6.44 23.86
C ILE A 17 26.29 6.36 24.76
N ILE A 18 26.18 5.36 25.62
CA ILE A 18 25.07 5.25 26.57
C ILE A 18 25.08 6.39 27.59
N GLY A 19 26.27 6.81 28.04
CA GLY A 19 26.45 7.97 28.92
C GLY A 19 25.95 9.26 28.26
N LEU A 20 26.37 9.49 27.02
CA LEU A 20 25.94 10.66 26.22
C LEU A 20 24.41 10.66 26.00
N LEU A 21 23.85 9.51 25.61
CA LEU A 21 22.40 9.40 25.40
C LEU A 21 21.59 9.68 26.69
N LYS A 22 22.06 9.21 27.84
CA LYS A 22 21.39 9.51 29.13
C LYS A 22 21.42 10.97 29.49
N SER A 23 22.58 11.63 29.32
CA SER A 23 22.72 13.07 29.55
C SER A 23 21.81 13.89 28.63
N MET A 24 21.80 13.55 27.33
CA MET A 24 20.92 14.21 26.37
C MET A 24 19.43 14.03 26.72
N LEU A 25 19.01 12.79 27.07
CA LEU A 25 17.64 12.50 27.44
C LEU A 25 17.18 13.24 28.69
N GLU A 26 18.04 13.43 29.67
CA GLU A 26 17.74 14.20 30.88
C GLU A 26 17.46 15.67 30.54
N SER A 27 18.35 16.29 29.77
CA SER A 27 18.17 17.67 29.28
C SER A 27 16.94 17.83 28.38
N GLU A 28 16.72 16.90 27.45
CA GLU A 28 15.57 16.94 26.53
C GLU A 28 14.21 16.78 27.24
N ARG A 29 14.14 15.94 28.26
CA ARG A 29 12.94 15.78 29.07
C ARG A 29 12.61 17.04 29.87
N GLU A 30 13.60 17.71 30.44
CA GLU A 30 13.41 19.01 31.10
C GLU A 30 12.88 20.05 30.09
N GLN A 31 13.49 20.13 28.91
CA GLN A 31 13.02 21.01 27.85
C GLN A 31 11.59 20.68 27.38
N LEU A 32 11.21 19.40 27.33
CA LEU A 32 9.87 18.97 26.93
C LEU A 32 8.82 19.43 27.96
N GLU A 33 9.12 19.32 29.25
CA GLU A 33 8.24 19.79 30.30
C GLU A 33 8.07 21.31 30.28
N SER A 34 9.17 22.05 30.06
CA SER A 34 9.11 23.49 29.87
C SER A 34 8.22 23.87 28.68
N ARG A 35 8.48 23.30 27.48
CA ARG A 35 7.68 23.58 26.28
C ARG A 35 6.22 23.18 26.43
N LYS A 36 5.91 22.11 27.18
CA LYS A 36 4.55 21.70 27.49
C LYS A 36 3.82 22.78 28.33
N THR A 37 4.51 23.32 29.32
CA THR A 37 3.99 24.38 30.20
C THR A 37 3.73 25.64 29.37
N ASP A 38 4.67 26.06 28.54
CA ASP A 38 4.54 27.23 27.67
C ASP A 38 3.38 27.06 26.67
N LEU A 39 3.21 25.87 26.11
CA LEU A 39 2.11 25.55 25.18
C LEU A 39 0.74 25.62 25.86
N ILE A 40 0.65 25.11 27.10
CA ILE A 40 -0.60 25.17 27.91
C ILE A 40 -0.92 26.63 28.23
N GLN A 41 0.07 27.41 28.63
CA GLN A 41 -0.09 28.84 28.93
C GLN A 41 -0.53 29.61 27.68
N SER A 42 0.15 29.44 26.55
CA SER A 42 -0.19 30.10 25.27
C SER A 42 -1.62 29.75 24.79
N ARG A 43 -2.05 28.50 24.99
CA ARG A 43 -3.43 28.07 24.67
C ARG A 43 -4.45 28.77 25.61
N ARG A 44 -4.12 28.93 26.90
CA ARG A 44 -4.95 29.60 27.87
C ARG A 44 -5.08 31.10 27.56
N GLU A 45 -3.95 31.77 27.28
CA GLU A 45 -3.92 33.17 26.88
C GLU A 45 -4.71 33.44 25.58
N MET A 46 -4.57 32.55 24.58
CA MET A 46 -5.36 32.62 23.36
C MET A 46 -6.86 32.51 23.68
N TRP A 47 -7.27 31.60 24.57
CA TRP A 47 -8.66 31.40 24.95
C TRP A 47 -9.22 32.57 25.72
N GLU A 48 -8.46 33.16 26.65
CA GLU A 48 -8.86 34.29 27.49
C GLU A 48 -8.94 35.61 26.69
N ASN A 49 -8.08 35.78 25.69
CA ASN A 49 -7.99 37.01 24.87
C ASN A 49 -8.90 36.99 23.63
N THR A 50 -9.45 35.81 23.24
CA THR A 50 -10.38 35.73 22.13
C THR A 50 -11.83 35.74 22.58
N THR A 51 -12.54 36.83 22.26
CA THR A 51 -14.00 36.93 22.48
C THR A 51 -14.74 36.07 21.45
N HIS A 52 -15.70 35.26 21.92
CA HIS A 52 -16.45 34.27 21.10
C HIS A 52 -17.55 34.89 20.20
N THR A 53 -17.46 36.17 19.85
CA THR A 53 -18.43 36.84 18.95
C THR A 53 -17.82 37.23 17.64
N SER A 54 -18.45 36.80 16.55
CA SER A 54 -18.02 36.87 15.15
C SER A 54 -18.10 38.25 14.47
N ALA A 55 -18.04 39.37 15.21
CA ALA A 55 -18.38 40.68 14.68
C ALA A 55 -17.21 41.61 14.31
N ASP A 56 -15.96 41.25 14.64
CA ASP A 56 -14.81 42.16 14.45
C ASP A 56 -13.71 41.53 13.53
N PHE A 57 -13.53 42.12 12.36
CA PHE A 57 -12.52 41.68 11.35
C PHE A 57 -11.06 41.88 11.83
N GLU A 58 -10.78 42.88 12.69
CA GLU A 58 -9.46 43.13 13.27
C GLU A 58 -9.04 41.98 14.21
N LYS A 59 -9.98 41.44 14.97
CA LYS A 59 -9.73 40.31 15.89
C LYS A 59 -9.48 38.97 15.18
N LEU A 60 -9.90 38.81 13.93
CA LEU A 60 -9.55 37.66 13.08
C LEU A 60 -8.09 37.65 12.69
N THR A 61 -7.49 38.84 12.53
CA THR A 61 -6.06 38.98 12.21
C THR A 61 -5.19 38.61 13.43
N ASP A 62 -5.59 39.07 14.61
CA ASP A 62 -4.92 38.71 15.88
C ASP A 62 -5.05 37.20 16.16
N LEU A 63 -6.20 36.62 15.95
CA LEU A 63 -6.43 35.18 16.05
C LEU A 63 -5.49 34.38 15.14
N ASN A 64 -5.30 34.81 13.90
CA ASN A 64 -4.39 34.16 12.97
C ASN A 64 -2.91 34.24 13.41
N GLN A 65 -2.48 35.32 14.03
CA GLN A 65 -1.14 35.45 14.61
C GLN A 65 -0.95 34.49 15.80
N TYR A 66 -1.93 34.42 16.73
CA TYR A 66 -1.91 33.47 17.83
C TYR A 66 -1.89 32.02 17.36
N LEU A 67 -2.70 31.69 16.36
CA LEU A 67 -2.73 30.35 15.77
C LEU A 67 -1.39 29.96 15.13
N GLY A 68 -0.73 30.91 14.44
CA GLY A 68 0.58 30.67 13.85
C GLY A 68 1.66 30.37 14.90
N ALA A 69 1.70 31.19 15.98
CA ALA A 69 2.64 30.98 17.09
C ALA A 69 2.38 29.65 17.83
N LEU A 70 1.11 29.35 18.10
CA LEU A 70 0.70 28.11 18.76
C LEU A 70 1.01 26.88 17.90
N GLN A 71 0.84 26.98 16.60
CA GLN A 71 1.20 25.90 15.67
C GLN A 71 2.71 25.65 15.67
N ALA A 72 3.54 26.70 15.66
CA ALA A 72 4.99 26.59 15.76
C ALA A 72 5.44 25.94 17.08
N GLN A 73 4.84 26.34 18.20
CA GLN A 73 5.12 25.72 19.50
C GLN A 73 4.69 24.25 19.56
N THR A 74 3.53 23.93 18.97
CA THR A 74 3.03 22.55 18.90
C THR A 74 3.96 21.66 18.07
N LEU A 75 4.45 22.17 16.93
CA LEU A 75 5.43 21.46 16.09
C LEU A 75 6.76 21.25 16.85
N SER A 76 7.27 22.30 17.51
CA SER A 76 8.50 22.24 18.28
C SER A 76 8.41 21.25 19.46
N TYR A 77 7.26 21.17 20.12
CA TYR A 77 6.99 20.15 21.15
C TYR A 77 6.98 18.73 20.56
N ALA A 78 6.29 18.55 19.44
CA ALA A 78 6.19 17.26 18.77
C ALA A 78 7.55 16.76 18.25
N GLU A 79 8.37 17.65 17.70
CA GLU A 79 9.73 17.33 17.24
C GLU A 79 10.64 16.88 18.39
N LEU A 80 10.58 17.59 19.54
CA LEU A 80 11.36 17.22 20.71
C LEU A 80 10.90 15.88 21.29
N ALA A 81 9.58 15.63 21.38
CA ALA A 81 9.04 14.36 21.84
C ALA A 81 9.47 13.20 20.90
N LYS A 82 9.52 13.43 19.60
CA LYS A 82 9.99 12.46 18.60
C LYS A 82 11.50 12.18 18.77
N ARG A 83 12.31 13.21 19.08
CA ARG A 83 13.75 13.07 19.35
C ARG A 83 14.00 12.25 20.60
N ILE A 84 13.30 12.52 21.69
CA ILE A 84 13.35 11.74 22.94
C ILE A 84 13.03 10.26 22.65
N SER A 85 11.96 10.00 21.94
CA SER A 85 11.58 8.60 21.57
C SER A 85 12.67 7.89 20.77
N LYS A 86 13.40 8.59 19.89
CA LYS A 86 14.55 8.04 19.17
C LYS A 86 15.72 7.71 20.11
N HIS A 87 16.09 8.63 20.98
CA HIS A 87 17.16 8.43 21.94
C HIS A 87 16.85 7.32 22.96
N GLU A 88 15.60 7.20 23.42
CA GLU A 88 15.16 6.09 24.28
C GLU A 88 15.35 4.73 23.59
N ARG A 89 15.06 4.64 22.30
CA ARG A 89 15.28 3.42 21.52
C ARG A 89 16.76 3.12 21.33
N MET A 90 17.59 4.16 21.17
CA MET A 90 19.03 4.01 21.04
C MET A 90 19.69 3.50 22.33
N LEU A 91 19.10 3.74 23.51
CA LEU A 91 19.59 3.15 24.76
C LEU A 91 19.58 1.61 24.77
N ASP A 92 18.63 0.99 24.05
CA ASP A 92 18.57 -0.47 23.94
C ASP A 92 19.63 -1.02 22.96
N ASN A 93 19.78 -0.38 21.80
CA ASN A 93 20.74 -0.75 20.74
C ASN A 93 21.20 0.50 19.98
N PRO A 94 22.26 1.19 20.40
CA PRO A 94 22.68 2.43 19.78
C PRO A 94 23.25 2.25 18.38
N TYR A 95 23.94 1.16 18.10
CA TYR A 95 24.53 0.83 16.81
C TYR A 95 24.64 -0.69 16.64
N PHE A 96 24.64 -1.15 15.40
CA PHE A 96 24.71 -2.58 15.06
C PHE A 96 25.94 -2.93 14.22
N ALA A 97 26.64 -1.94 13.65
CA ALA A 97 27.82 -2.17 12.82
C ALA A 97 28.88 -1.09 12.99
N ARG A 98 30.11 -1.44 12.63
CA ARG A 98 31.25 -0.53 12.49
C ARG A 98 32.02 -0.87 11.22
N ILE A 99 32.46 0.14 10.49
CA ILE A 99 33.48 0.04 9.45
C ILE A 99 34.64 0.95 9.82
N ASP A 100 35.87 0.48 9.54
CA ASP A 100 37.07 1.29 9.63
C ASP A 100 37.43 1.71 8.21
N PHE A 101 37.29 2.99 7.93
CA PHE A 101 37.44 3.59 6.59
C PHE A 101 38.61 4.56 6.57
N THR A 102 39.40 4.51 5.49
CA THR A 102 40.45 5.49 5.18
C THR A 102 40.13 6.09 3.83
N GLU A 103 39.94 7.40 3.78
CA GLU A 103 39.70 8.14 2.53
C GLU A 103 40.99 8.25 1.71
N GLU A 104 40.88 8.14 0.39
CA GLU A 104 42.02 8.27 -0.52
C GLU A 104 42.70 9.64 -0.38
N GLY A 105 43.98 9.63 -0.04
CA GLY A 105 44.77 10.84 0.22
C GLY A 105 44.90 11.25 1.69
N TYR A 106 44.31 10.50 2.60
CA TYR A 106 44.47 10.67 4.06
C TYR A 106 44.98 9.36 4.67
N ASP A 107 45.76 9.49 5.76
CA ASP A 107 46.34 8.33 6.48
C ASP A 107 45.50 7.93 7.72
N ASP A 108 44.57 8.76 8.14
CA ASP A 108 43.76 8.54 9.34
C ASP A 108 42.64 7.51 9.10
N ILE A 109 42.51 6.57 10.05
CA ILE A 109 41.45 5.56 10.03
C ILE A 109 40.24 6.13 10.80
N GLU A 110 39.16 6.33 10.09
CA GLU A 110 37.87 6.75 10.65
C GLU A 110 37.07 5.50 11.10
N LYS A 111 36.71 5.46 12.39
CA LYS A 111 35.81 4.40 12.94
C LYS A 111 34.37 4.85 12.83
N ILE A 112 33.65 4.31 11.86
CA ILE A 112 32.28 4.70 11.53
C ILE A 112 31.31 3.69 12.11
N TYR A 113 30.62 4.06 13.21
CA TYR A 113 29.57 3.27 13.82
C TYR A 113 28.24 3.55 13.17
N ILE A 114 27.48 2.49 12.84
CA ILE A 114 26.23 2.57 12.06
C ILE A 114 25.09 2.05 12.93
N GLY A 115 24.05 2.88 13.07
CA GLY A 115 22.84 2.58 13.85
C GLY A 115 21.55 2.85 13.07
N LEU A 116 20.42 2.65 13.75
CA LEU A 116 19.11 2.98 13.20
C LEU A 116 18.88 4.47 13.09
N PHE A 117 19.56 5.27 13.93
CA PHE A 117 19.45 6.72 13.98
C PHE A 117 20.83 7.34 14.09
N ASN A 118 20.92 8.59 13.63
CA ASN A 118 22.12 9.41 13.82
C ASN A 118 22.20 9.88 15.28
N LEU A 119 23.41 9.83 15.84
CA LEU A 119 23.74 10.46 17.12
C LEU A 119 24.92 11.42 16.92
N MET A 120 24.70 12.67 17.21
CA MET A 120 25.70 13.72 17.18
C MET A 120 25.84 14.26 18.61
N ASP A 121 27.07 14.47 19.02
CA ASP A 121 27.37 15.14 20.28
C ASP A 121 27.10 16.63 20.12
N ASP A 122 26.24 17.20 20.94
CA ASP A 122 25.83 18.61 20.86
C ASP A 122 26.97 19.59 21.23
N GLU A 123 28.00 19.13 22.00
CA GLU A 123 29.12 19.96 22.41
C GLU A 123 30.26 19.97 21.36
N THR A 124 30.63 18.80 20.86
CA THR A 124 31.73 18.63 19.91
C THR A 124 31.30 18.72 18.44
N HIS A 125 30.02 18.59 18.17
CA HIS A 125 29.42 18.44 16.84
C HIS A 125 29.93 17.22 16.04
N GLU A 126 30.54 16.25 16.73
CA GLU A 126 31.00 15.00 16.13
C GLU A 126 29.83 14.02 15.97
N ILE A 127 29.77 13.34 14.83
CA ILE A 127 28.84 12.25 14.61
C ILE A 127 29.39 10.99 15.29
N LYS A 128 28.80 10.59 16.39
CA LYS A 128 29.18 9.38 17.13
C LYS A 128 28.57 8.10 16.53
N VAL A 129 27.35 8.20 15.99
CA VAL A 129 26.68 7.07 15.29
C VAL A 129 26.05 7.60 14.02
N TYR A 130 26.37 6.98 12.90
CA TYR A 130 25.78 7.30 11.59
C TYR A 130 24.46 6.54 11.38
N ASP A 131 23.49 7.23 10.84
CA ASP A 131 22.25 6.59 10.39
C ASP A 131 22.55 5.58 9.25
N TRP A 132 21.90 4.42 9.26
CA TRP A 132 22.07 3.39 8.24
C TRP A 132 21.77 3.90 6.82
N ARG A 133 20.95 4.95 6.70
CA ARG A 133 20.56 5.60 5.43
C ARG A 133 21.61 6.57 4.92
N ALA A 134 22.56 7.01 5.74
CA ALA A 134 23.63 7.91 5.33
C ALA A 134 24.43 7.35 4.15
N PRO A 135 24.94 8.19 3.23
CA PRO A 135 25.69 7.73 2.07
C PRO A 135 26.85 6.81 2.42
N ILE A 136 27.64 7.17 3.44
CA ILE A 136 28.81 6.40 3.90
C ILE A 136 28.41 5.02 4.46
N SER A 137 27.24 4.90 5.08
CA SER A 137 26.73 3.63 5.60
C SER A 137 26.45 2.59 4.50
N SER A 138 26.34 3.03 3.21
CA SER A 138 26.20 2.11 2.08
C SER A 138 27.41 1.20 1.90
N LEU A 139 28.59 1.61 2.35
CA LEU A 139 29.81 0.82 2.29
C LEU A 139 29.68 -0.48 3.09
N TYR A 140 28.96 -0.44 4.22
CA TYR A 140 28.69 -1.64 5.02
C TYR A 140 27.88 -2.68 4.24
N TYR A 141 26.87 -2.29 3.46
CA TYR A 141 25.96 -3.21 2.76
C TYR A 141 26.50 -3.69 1.42
N ARG A 142 27.22 -2.84 0.69
CA ARG A 142 27.61 -3.09 -0.71
C ARG A 142 28.98 -3.70 -0.90
N ASN A 143 29.90 -3.38 -0.02
CA ASN A 143 31.31 -3.63 -0.21
C ASN A 143 31.84 -4.64 0.80
N GLU A 144 32.84 -5.37 0.39
CA GLU A 144 33.70 -6.18 1.24
C GLU A 144 34.85 -5.33 1.78
N VAL A 145 35.72 -5.91 2.62
CA VAL A 145 36.98 -5.29 3.05
C VAL A 145 37.86 -5.09 1.79
N GLY A 146 38.40 -3.90 1.60
CA GLY A 146 39.18 -3.56 0.42
C GLY A 146 38.94 -2.15 -0.11
N PRO A 147 39.35 -1.87 -1.36
CA PRO A 147 39.10 -0.57 -2.00
C PRO A 147 37.61 -0.39 -2.28
N VAL A 148 37.09 0.77 -1.94
CA VAL A 148 35.66 1.09 -2.04
C VAL A 148 35.45 2.51 -2.54
N GLU A 149 34.24 2.75 -3.06
CA GLU A 149 33.78 4.10 -3.40
C GLU A 149 32.30 4.26 -3.05
N TYR A 150 31.93 5.49 -2.67
CA TYR A 150 30.53 5.84 -2.45
C TYR A 150 30.23 7.26 -2.92
N LYS A 151 28.97 7.52 -3.24
CA LYS A 151 28.51 8.84 -3.70
C LYS A 151 27.97 9.65 -2.53
N ALA A 152 28.72 10.69 -2.14
CA ALA A 152 28.30 11.69 -1.18
C ALA A 152 27.68 12.92 -1.88
N PRO A 153 27.00 13.83 -1.16
CA PRO A 153 26.54 15.11 -1.72
C PRO A 153 27.68 15.95 -2.33
N ALA A 154 28.89 15.84 -1.78
CA ALA A 154 30.08 16.54 -2.26
C ALA A 154 30.72 15.90 -3.51
N GLY A 155 30.30 14.69 -3.89
CA GLY A 155 30.87 13.97 -5.03
C GLY A 155 31.14 12.50 -4.76
N LEU A 156 31.98 11.89 -5.63
CA LEU A 156 32.41 10.51 -5.46
C LEU A 156 33.62 10.46 -4.51
N ILE A 157 33.48 9.77 -3.40
CA ILE A 157 34.54 9.57 -2.40
C ILE A 157 35.08 8.16 -2.57
N LYS A 158 36.41 8.04 -2.66
CA LYS A 158 37.14 6.77 -2.74
C LYS A 158 37.95 6.55 -1.48
N GLY A 159 38.18 5.28 -1.15
CA GLY A 159 38.97 4.93 0.02
C GLY A 159 39.12 3.43 0.18
N PHE A 160 39.49 3.02 1.37
CA PHE A 160 39.75 1.66 1.73
C PHE A 160 39.03 1.30 3.04
N VAL A 161 38.27 0.22 3.05
CA VAL A 161 37.68 -0.37 4.25
C VAL A 161 38.61 -1.44 4.77
N SER A 162 39.17 -1.23 5.95
CA SER A 162 40.12 -2.17 6.60
C SER A 162 39.45 -3.17 7.54
N LEU A 163 38.29 -2.80 8.12
CA LEU A 163 37.52 -3.63 9.04
C LEU A 163 36.04 -3.45 8.78
N LYS A 164 35.29 -4.57 8.89
CA LYS A 164 33.83 -4.58 9.05
C LYS A 164 33.51 -5.39 10.28
N ARG A 165 32.80 -4.79 11.24
CA ARG A 165 32.42 -5.41 12.49
C ARG A 165 30.91 -5.28 12.67
N GLN A 166 30.27 -6.35 13.09
CA GLN A 166 28.86 -6.39 13.43
C GLN A 166 28.69 -6.66 14.91
N PHE A 167 27.78 -5.96 15.57
CA PHE A 167 27.54 -6.05 17.01
C PHE A 167 26.18 -6.66 17.32
N LYS A 168 26.13 -7.42 18.42
CA LYS A 168 24.90 -7.77 19.10
C LYS A 168 24.84 -7.04 20.43
N ILE A 169 23.99 -6.01 20.50
CA ILE A 169 23.74 -5.22 21.70
C ILE A 169 22.28 -5.41 22.10
N THR A 170 22.03 -5.71 23.36
CA THR A 170 20.67 -5.88 23.89
C THR A 170 20.60 -5.18 25.23
N ARG A 171 19.59 -4.33 25.42
CA ARG A 171 19.39 -3.51 26.62
C ARG A 171 20.64 -2.74 27.03
N GLY A 172 21.33 -2.15 26.03
CA GLY A 172 22.54 -1.38 26.24
C GLY A 172 23.78 -2.20 26.68
N LYS A 173 23.78 -3.52 26.51
CA LYS A 173 24.91 -4.40 26.83
C LYS A 173 25.40 -5.12 25.59
N LEU A 174 26.71 -5.13 25.38
CA LEU A 174 27.34 -5.88 24.32
C LEU A 174 27.32 -7.38 24.66
N GLU A 175 26.60 -8.17 23.88
CA GLU A 175 26.60 -9.63 24.02
C GLU A 175 27.81 -10.23 23.32
N TYR A 176 28.04 -9.87 22.06
CA TYR A 176 29.21 -10.25 21.26
C TYR A 176 29.33 -9.35 20.03
N PHE A 177 30.46 -9.43 19.35
CA PHE A 177 30.64 -8.91 18.00
C PHE A 177 31.40 -9.90 17.13
N ILE A 178 31.30 -9.69 15.81
CA ILE A 178 31.92 -10.54 14.80
C ILE A 178 32.60 -9.65 13.76
N ASP A 179 33.88 -9.95 13.46
CA ASP A 179 34.63 -9.27 12.39
C ASP A 179 34.42 -10.02 11.07
N SER A 180 33.96 -9.30 10.03
CA SER A 180 33.51 -9.87 8.78
C SER A 180 34.58 -9.82 7.70
N ASN A 181 35.04 -10.99 7.25
CA ASN A 181 35.63 -11.22 5.94
C ASN A 181 34.70 -12.11 5.12
N ILE A 182 33.85 -11.53 4.28
CA ILE A 182 33.13 -12.16 3.14
C ILE A 182 31.75 -12.80 3.39
N ASN A 183 31.43 -13.54 4.50
CA ASN A 183 30.18 -14.33 4.56
C ASN A 183 29.39 -14.25 5.87
N ILE A 184 29.69 -13.35 6.75
CA ILE A 184 29.15 -13.35 8.13
C ILE A 184 27.79 -12.64 8.24
N LEU A 185 27.39 -11.81 7.27
CA LEU A 185 26.00 -11.35 7.15
C LEU A 185 25.03 -12.54 7.15
N ASP A 186 25.44 -13.66 6.56
CA ASP A 186 24.68 -14.90 6.53
C ASP A 186 24.68 -15.61 7.88
N GLU A 187 25.77 -15.60 8.68
CA GLU A 187 25.82 -16.24 10.01
C GLU A 187 25.02 -15.47 11.07
N MET A 188 25.07 -14.14 11.05
CA MET A 188 24.26 -13.32 11.96
C MET A 188 22.78 -13.36 11.58
N LEU A 189 22.47 -13.40 10.30
CA LEU A 189 21.12 -13.68 9.84
C LEU A 189 20.64 -15.05 10.33
N MET A 190 21.53 -16.07 10.31
CA MET A 190 21.26 -17.38 10.91
C MET A 190 20.94 -17.28 12.40
N VAL A 191 21.77 -16.59 13.17
CA VAL A 191 21.56 -16.42 14.62
C VAL A 191 20.30 -15.59 14.90
N ALA A 192 20.05 -14.54 14.14
CA ALA A 192 18.88 -13.69 14.28
C ALA A 192 17.58 -14.44 13.95
N LEU A 193 17.59 -15.26 12.92
CA LEU A 193 16.43 -16.05 12.47
C LEU A 193 16.23 -17.33 13.31
N SER A 194 17.28 -17.91 13.92
CA SER A 194 17.20 -19.15 14.71
C SER A 194 16.70 -18.96 16.14
N LYS A 195 16.83 -17.78 16.71
CA LYS A 195 16.34 -17.46 18.05
C LYS A 195 14.95 -16.85 17.91
N ASN A 196 13.87 -17.60 17.98
CA ASN A 196 12.44 -17.19 18.09
C ASN A 196 12.17 -15.72 18.47
N MET A 197 12.97 -14.81 17.96
CA MET A 197 12.77 -13.38 18.12
C MET A 197 11.69 -13.01 17.13
N THR A 198 10.52 -12.64 17.64
CA THR A 198 9.50 -11.90 16.88
C THR A 198 10.20 -11.10 15.81
N SER A 199 9.89 -11.37 14.56
CA SER A 199 10.50 -10.78 13.37
C SER A 199 10.28 -9.27 13.31
N LYS A 200 10.83 -8.56 14.29
CA LYS A 200 10.82 -7.10 14.27
C LYS A 200 11.80 -6.68 13.20
N MET A 201 11.36 -5.80 12.33
CA MET A 201 12.12 -5.20 11.21
C MET A 201 13.49 -4.62 11.63
N LYS A 202 13.73 -4.43 12.92
CA LYS A 202 15.02 -4.06 13.50
C LYS A 202 16.16 -4.97 13.03
N THR A 203 15.91 -6.27 13.00
CA THR A 203 16.89 -7.27 12.54
C THR A 203 17.14 -7.19 11.03
N ILE A 204 16.16 -6.71 10.25
CA ILE A 204 16.30 -6.65 8.79
C ILE A 204 17.24 -5.54 8.34
N VAL A 205 17.24 -4.36 9.01
CA VAL A 205 18.21 -3.29 8.72
C VAL A 205 19.66 -3.76 8.92
N GLU A 206 19.87 -4.60 9.93
CA GLU A 206 21.19 -5.16 10.24
C GLU A 206 21.68 -6.16 9.18
N THR A 207 20.76 -6.71 8.38
CA THR A 207 21.00 -7.82 7.43
C THR A 207 20.61 -7.52 5.98
N ILE A 208 20.45 -6.24 5.63
CA ILE A 208 20.15 -5.82 4.24
C ILE A 208 21.26 -6.33 3.31
N GLN A 209 20.86 -7.07 2.28
CA GLN A 209 21.80 -7.62 1.29
C GLN A 209 22.12 -6.57 0.22
N LYS A 210 23.27 -6.74 -0.46
CA LYS A 210 23.74 -5.82 -1.50
C LYS A 210 22.67 -5.51 -2.57
N GLN A 211 21.96 -6.53 -3.05
CA GLN A 211 20.89 -6.33 -4.04
C GLN A 211 19.72 -5.54 -3.48
N GLN A 212 19.37 -5.78 -2.21
CA GLN A 212 18.29 -5.05 -1.54
C GLN A 212 18.68 -3.58 -1.33
N ASP A 213 19.93 -3.30 -0.90
CA ASP A 213 20.43 -1.94 -0.72
C ASP A 213 20.41 -1.12 -2.02
N LEU A 214 20.76 -1.75 -3.16
CA LEU A 214 20.68 -1.09 -4.45
C LEU A 214 19.24 -0.65 -4.81
N ILE A 215 18.24 -1.48 -4.47
CA ILE A 215 16.82 -1.15 -4.66
C ILE A 215 16.39 -0.04 -3.69
N ILE A 216 16.75 -0.15 -2.43
CA ILE A 216 16.38 0.81 -1.38
C ILE A 216 16.86 2.21 -1.72
N ARG A 217 18.11 2.32 -2.18
CA ARG A 217 18.78 3.62 -2.44
C ARG A 217 18.64 4.12 -3.89
N ASP A 218 17.87 3.48 -4.72
CA ASP A 218 17.65 3.94 -6.10
C ASP A 218 16.81 5.23 -6.12
N LEU A 219 17.45 6.36 -6.46
CA LEU A 219 16.80 7.66 -6.67
C LEU A 219 16.69 8.03 -8.16
N TYR A 220 17.27 7.23 -9.04
CA TYR A 220 17.37 7.54 -10.46
C TYR A 220 16.11 7.18 -11.24
N ASN A 221 15.52 6.02 -10.93
CA ASN A 221 14.39 5.49 -11.69
C ASN A 221 13.05 6.08 -11.20
N ASP A 222 12.18 6.42 -12.15
CA ASP A 222 10.82 6.87 -11.89
C ASP A 222 9.87 5.67 -11.74
N LEU A 223 10.20 4.54 -12.39
CA LEU A 223 9.54 3.26 -12.21
C LEU A 223 10.57 2.19 -11.82
N LEU A 224 10.37 1.59 -10.67
CA LEU A 224 11.15 0.45 -10.21
C LEU A 224 10.24 -0.76 -10.02
N VAL A 225 10.48 -1.82 -10.79
CA VAL A 225 9.74 -3.08 -10.72
C VAL A 225 10.63 -4.15 -10.10
N VAL A 226 10.19 -4.75 -8.99
CA VAL A 226 10.95 -5.75 -8.26
C VAL A 226 10.19 -7.07 -8.27
N GLN A 227 10.70 -8.05 -9.01
CA GLN A 227 10.28 -9.43 -8.93
C GLN A 227 11.13 -10.16 -7.90
N GLY A 228 10.50 -10.83 -6.96
CA GLY A 228 11.24 -11.63 -5.98
C GLY A 228 10.54 -12.94 -5.66
N VAL A 229 11.32 -13.98 -5.35
CA VAL A 229 10.77 -15.25 -4.86
C VAL A 229 10.12 -15.08 -3.48
N ALA A 230 9.28 -16.04 -3.09
CA ALA A 230 8.73 -16.06 -1.73
C ALA A 230 9.86 -15.97 -0.70
N GLY A 231 9.74 -15.07 0.29
CA GLY A 231 10.76 -14.91 1.31
C GLY A 231 12.00 -14.10 0.93
N SER A 232 12.06 -13.48 -0.24
CA SER A 232 13.20 -12.61 -0.63
C SER A 232 13.20 -11.22 0.03
N GLY A 233 12.22 -10.91 0.88
CA GLY A 233 12.11 -9.64 1.58
C GLY A 233 11.54 -8.49 0.76
N LYS A 234 10.76 -8.73 -0.29
CA LYS A 234 10.16 -7.71 -1.18
C LYS A 234 9.46 -6.57 -0.46
N SER A 235 8.48 -6.91 0.37
CA SER A 235 7.69 -5.93 1.12
C SER A 235 8.56 -5.16 2.12
N SER A 236 9.52 -5.86 2.76
CA SER A 236 10.52 -5.25 3.62
C SER A 236 11.40 -4.25 2.86
N VAL A 237 11.92 -4.61 1.70
CA VAL A 237 12.70 -3.72 0.82
C VAL A 237 11.88 -2.50 0.43
N ALA A 238 10.60 -2.69 0.10
CA ALA A 238 9.70 -1.58 -0.23
C ALA A 238 9.55 -0.59 0.94
N LEU A 239 9.38 -1.09 2.18
CA LEU A 239 9.26 -0.26 3.38
C LEU A 239 10.57 0.45 3.75
N HIS A 240 11.71 -0.24 3.65
CA HIS A 240 13.02 0.40 3.86
C HIS A 240 13.31 1.46 2.78
N ARG A 241 12.88 1.21 1.54
CA ARG A 241 12.94 2.22 0.49
C ARG A 241 12.11 3.44 0.83
N ILE A 242 10.90 3.28 1.35
CA ILE A 242 10.07 4.39 1.83
C ILE A 242 10.82 5.17 2.92
N ALA A 243 11.35 4.48 3.93
CA ALA A 243 12.12 5.10 5.00
C ALA A 243 13.36 5.85 4.47
N TYR A 244 14.05 5.29 3.47
CA TYR A 244 15.16 5.95 2.80
C TYR A 244 14.73 7.20 2.01
N LEU A 245 13.63 7.12 1.27
CA LEU A 245 13.07 8.25 0.53
C LEU A 245 12.61 9.37 1.45
N MET A 246 12.03 9.05 2.61
CA MET A 246 11.64 10.02 3.63
C MET A 246 12.87 10.67 4.29
N TYR A 247 13.93 9.90 4.55
CA TYR A 247 15.19 10.44 5.03
C TYR A 247 15.82 11.44 4.05
N GLN A 248 15.69 11.21 2.74
CA GLN A 248 16.07 12.14 1.68
C GLN A 248 15.08 13.30 1.48
N GLY A 249 14.04 13.37 2.31
CA GLY A 249 12.84 14.18 2.12
C GLY A 249 13.09 15.66 1.91
N LEU A 250 14.09 16.26 2.57
CA LEU A 250 14.45 17.66 2.36
C LEU A 250 14.89 17.95 0.92
N ASN A 251 15.60 17.02 0.29
CA ASN A 251 16.07 17.15 -1.10
C ASN A 251 14.97 16.86 -2.12
N LEU A 252 14.02 15.97 -1.79
CA LEU A 252 12.97 15.48 -2.69
C LEU A 252 11.60 16.10 -2.43
N ASN A 253 11.45 16.92 -1.38
CA ASN A 253 10.16 17.40 -0.88
C ASN A 253 9.17 16.25 -0.64
N LEU A 254 9.63 15.14 -0.04
CA LEU A 254 8.86 13.98 0.32
C LEU A 254 8.54 13.98 1.82
N SER A 255 7.30 13.65 2.15
CA SER A 255 6.81 13.48 3.52
C SER A 255 5.82 12.32 3.54
N ALA A 256 5.43 11.86 4.73
CA ALA A 256 4.45 10.79 4.89
C ALA A 256 3.13 11.07 4.13
N ASN A 257 2.72 12.34 4.02
CA ASN A 257 1.47 12.73 3.37
C ASN A 257 1.47 12.61 1.85
N ASN A 258 2.64 12.54 1.21
CA ASN A 258 2.75 12.44 -0.25
C ASN A 258 3.32 11.10 -0.73
N ILE A 259 3.36 10.12 0.17
CA ILE A 259 3.70 8.72 -0.12
C ILE A 259 2.48 7.86 0.19
N ILE A 260 2.18 6.91 -0.68
CA ILE A 260 1.12 5.93 -0.44
C ILE A 260 1.57 4.53 -0.79
N VAL A 261 0.94 3.55 -0.12
CA VAL A 261 1.03 2.14 -0.45
C VAL A 261 -0.31 1.64 -0.97
N ILE A 262 -0.27 0.87 -2.04
CA ILE A 262 -1.42 0.14 -2.59
C ILE A 262 -1.19 -1.35 -2.32
N SER A 263 -2.09 -1.95 -1.57
CA SER A 263 -2.03 -3.38 -1.21
C SER A 263 -3.39 -4.05 -1.43
N PRO A 264 -3.44 -5.32 -1.86
CA PRO A 264 -4.71 -6.05 -1.98
C PRO A 264 -5.25 -6.55 -0.64
N ASN A 265 -4.43 -6.57 0.42
CA ASN A 265 -4.78 -7.12 1.73
C ASN A 265 -4.77 -6.03 2.81
N PRO A 266 -5.93 -5.69 3.41
CA PRO A 266 -6.00 -4.71 4.48
C PRO A 266 -5.25 -5.12 5.78
N LEU A 267 -5.03 -6.42 6.03
CA LEU A 267 -4.25 -6.89 7.17
C LEU A 267 -2.77 -6.51 7.05
N PHE A 268 -2.27 -6.36 5.83
CA PHE A 268 -0.93 -5.88 5.56
C PHE A 268 -0.75 -4.40 5.94
N SER A 269 -1.82 -3.60 5.86
CA SER A 269 -1.87 -2.21 6.31
C SER A 269 -1.40 -2.05 7.75
N LYS A 270 -1.91 -2.88 8.63
CA LYS A 270 -1.58 -2.86 10.06
C LYS A 270 -0.11 -3.25 10.32
N TYR A 271 0.41 -4.17 9.52
CA TYR A 271 1.82 -4.53 9.56
C TYR A 271 2.71 -3.33 9.20
N ILE A 272 2.41 -2.63 8.10
CA ILE A 272 3.15 -1.44 7.66
C ILE A 272 3.08 -0.32 8.70
N SER A 273 1.91 -0.06 9.27
CA SER A 273 1.71 1.00 10.27
C SER A 273 2.57 0.82 11.53
N ASN A 274 2.97 -0.39 11.84
CA ASN A 274 3.86 -0.69 12.96
C ASN A 274 5.35 -0.60 12.58
N VAL A 275 5.69 -0.98 11.35
CA VAL A 275 7.08 -1.10 10.88
C VAL A 275 7.76 0.25 10.66
N LEU A 276 7.10 1.20 9.98
CA LEU A 276 7.70 2.51 9.71
C LEU A 276 8.05 3.29 10.99
N PRO A 277 7.20 3.32 12.03
CA PRO A 277 7.60 3.88 13.31
C PRO A 277 8.81 3.17 13.94
N GLU A 278 8.99 1.87 13.76
CA GLU A 278 10.20 1.15 14.21
C GLU A 278 11.46 1.63 13.49
N LEU A 279 11.35 2.03 12.22
CA LEU A 279 12.42 2.66 11.43
C LEU A 279 12.59 4.16 11.72
N GLY A 280 11.81 4.72 12.64
CA GLY A 280 11.86 6.12 13.05
C GLY A 280 11.10 7.09 12.14
N GLU A 281 10.27 6.56 11.26
CA GLU A 281 9.48 7.34 10.31
C GLU A 281 8.00 7.44 10.72
N GLU A 282 7.28 8.39 10.13
CA GLU A 282 5.86 8.55 10.31
C GLU A 282 5.08 7.48 9.55
N SER A 283 3.91 7.11 10.07
CA SER A 283 2.99 6.24 9.37
C SER A 283 2.52 6.89 8.07
N ILE A 284 2.43 6.12 7.01
CA ILE A 284 1.98 6.56 5.69
C ILE A 284 0.57 6.07 5.40
N ASN A 285 -0.08 6.72 4.43
CA ASN A 285 -1.40 6.32 3.99
C ASN A 285 -1.34 5.07 3.14
N GLU A 286 -2.24 4.16 3.40
CA GLU A 286 -2.44 2.95 2.62
C GLU A 286 -3.87 2.90 2.06
N TYR A 287 -3.99 2.38 0.85
CA TYR A 287 -5.25 2.24 0.15
C TYR A 287 -5.36 0.88 -0.54
N THR A 288 -6.55 0.32 -0.47
CA THR A 288 -6.98 -0.73 -1.38
C THR A 288 -7.80 -0.10 -2.51
N PHE A 289 -8.08 -0.87 -3.57
CA PHE A 289 -8.95 -0.37 -4.64
C PHE A 289 -10.40 -0.16 -4.16
N GLU A 290 -10.84 -0.91 -3.16
CA GLU A 290 -12.13 -0.71 -2.49
C GLU A 290 -12.19 0.66 -1.80
N ASN A 291 -11.11 1.06 -1.12
CA ASN A 291 -11.02 2.39 -0.51
C ASN A 291 -11.08 3.50 -1.56
N ILE A 292 -10.43 3.30 -2.71
CA ILE A 292 -10.49 4.23 -3.85
C ILE A 292 -11.91 4.30 -4.40
N PHE A 293 -12.59 3.15 -4.54
CA PHE A 293 -13.97 3.09 -4.97
C PHE A 293 -14.91 3.88 -4.07
N VAL A 294 -14.84 3.65 -2.75
CA VAL A 294 -15.66 4.37 -1.76
C VAL A 294 -15.39 5.88 -1.81
N LYS A 295 -14.14 6.31 -1.97
CA LYS A 295 -13.81 7.74 -2.13
C LYS A 295 -14.38 8.37 -3.39
N LEU A 296 -14.52 7.61 -4.49
CA LEU A 296 -15.04 8.10 -5.76
C LEU A 296 -16.57 8.10 -5.85
N PHE A 297 -17.22 7.08 -5.25
CA PHE A 297 -18.67 6.87 -5.39
C PHE A 297 -19.47 7.11 -4.10
N GLY A 298 -18.79 7.25 -2.95
CA GLY A 298 -19.44 7.35 -1.64
C GLY A 298 -20.22 6.07 -1.31
N ASN A 299 -21.36 6.25 -0.63
CA ASN A 299 -22.23 5.16 -0.25
C ASN A 299 -23.32 4.83 -1.30
N ASN A 300 -23.25 5.44 -2.49
CA ASN A 300 -24.26 5.24 -3.53
C ASN A 300 -24.12 3.90 -4.25
N LEU A 301 -22.92 3.36 -4.27
CA LEU A 301 -22.57 2.07 -4.85
C LEU A 301 -21.68 1.31 -3.87
N SER A 302 -21.73 -0.02 -3.94
CA SER A 302 -20.81 -0.90 -3.20
C SER A 302 -20.30 -2.01 -4.10
N MET A 303 -19.03 -2.37 -3.94
CA MET A 303 -18.42 -3.49 -4.64
C MET A 303 -17.91 -4.53 -3.66
N LYS A 304 -17.86 -5.77 -4.09
CA LYS A 304 -17.23 -6.87 -3.36
C LYS A 304 -15.74 -6.60 -3.18
N THR A 305 -15.19 -7.05 -2.05
CA THR A 305 -13.75 -6.97 -1.80
C THR A 305 -12.97 -7.98 -2.66
N LYS A 306 -11.68 -7.75 -2.80
CA LYS A 306 -10.78 -8.69 -3.47
C LYS A 306 -10.78 -10.06 -2.77
N SER A 307 -10.84 -10.07 -1.44
CA SER A 307 -10.91 -11.29 -0.63
C SER A 307 -12.19 -12.07 -0.87
N GLU A 308 -13.35 -11.39 -0.96
CA GLU A 308 -14.63 -12.03 -1.32
C GLU A 308 -14.60 -12.60 -2.74
N ASN A 309 -13.93 -11.92 -3.65
CA ASN A 309 -13.76 -12.41 -5.02
C ASN A 309 -12.93 -13.70 -5.05
N PHE A 310 -11.83 -13.76 -4.30
CA PHE A 310 -11.04 -14.99 -4.16
C PHE A 310 -11.85 -16.13 -3.55
N ASP A 311 -12.60 -15.87 -2.48
CA ASP A 311 -13.44 -16.88 -1.85
C ASP A 311 -14.48 -17.45 -2.82
N ASN A 312 -15.13 -16.59 -3.61
CA ASN A 312 -16.08 -17.02 -4.65
C ASN A 312 -15.44 -17.93 -5.71
N ILE A 313 -14.19 -17.65 -6.12
CA ILE A 313 -13.46 -18.48 -7.10
C ILE A 313 -13.06 -19.82 -6.47
N ILE A 314 -12.58 -19.81 -5.23
CA ILE A 314 -12.11 -21.01 -4.52
C ILE A 314 -13.28 -21.95 -4.20
N THR A 315 -14.41 -21.38 -3.76
CA THR A 315 -15.61 -22.14 -3.34
C THR A 315 -16.56 -22.49 -4.50
N ALA A 316 -16.21 -22.15 -5.75
CA ALA A 316 -17.02 -22.47 -6.91
C ALA A 316 -17.31 -23.97 -6.98
N GLU A 317 -18.61 -24.33 -7.10
CA GLU A 317 -19.10 -25.70 -7.02
C GLU A 317 -18.55 -26.62 -8.13
N THR A 318 -18.33 -26.06 -9.32
CA THR A 318 -17.80 -26.77 -10.48
C THR A 318 -16.55 -26.10 -11.03
N GLU A 319 -15.72 -26.89 -11.71
CA GLU A 319 -14.52 -26.37 -12.38
C GLU A 319 -14.89 -25.41 -13.53
N GLU A 320 -16.00 -25.67 -14.22
CA GLU A 320 -16.54 -24.80 -15.27
C GLU A 320 -16.88 -23.41 -14.71
N LYS A 321 -17.59 -23.35 -13.57
CA LYS A 321 -17.93 -22.08 -12.91
C LYS A 321 -16.68 -21.34 -12.43
N ARG A 322 -15.69 -22.07 -11.91
CA ARG A 322 -14.41 -21.49 -11.51
C ARG A 322 -13.67 -20.89 -12.69
N ASN A 323 -13.59 -21.62 -13.79
CA ASN A 323 -12.94 -21.16 -15.01
C ASN A 323 -13.69 -19.97 -15.63
N PHE A 324 -15.01 -19.96 -15.57
CA PHE A 324 -15.81 -18.80 -15.98
C PHE A 324 -15.49 -17.56 -15.15
N LEU A 325 -15.48 -17.64 -13.80
CA LEU A 325 -15.19 -16.51 -12.94
C LEU A 325 -13.78 -15.96 -13.18
N ARG A 326 -12.80 -16.84 -13.38
CA ARG A 326 -11.43 -16.42 -13.73
C ARG A 326 -11.36 -15.73 -15.10
N SER A 327 -12.01 -16.30 -16.11
CA SER A 327 -12.11 -15.69 -17.46
C SER A 327 -12.81 -14.32 -17.42
N TYR A 328 -13.83 -14.19 -16.57
CA TYR A 328 -14.53 -12.93 -16.33
C TYR A 328 -13.61 -11.86 -15.77
N ASP A 329 -12.88 -12.17 -14.71
CA ASP A 329 -11.93 -11.21 -14.06
C ASP A 329 -10.77 -10.87 -15.00
N GLU A 330 -10.21 -11.87 -15.69
CA GLU A 330 -9.12 -11.69 -16.65
C GLU A 330 -9.54 -10.76 -17.81
N PHE A 331 -10.72 -11.01 -18.41
CA PHE A 331 -11.24 -10.14 -19.47
C PHE A 331 -11.46 -8.70 -18.97
N LYS A 332 -12.17 -8.53 -17.84
CA LYS A 332 -12.46 -7.21 -17.26
C LYS A 332 -11.19 -6.46 -16.84
N GLY A 333 -10.14 -7.19 -16.45
CA GLY A 333 -8.83 -6.64 -16.11
C GLY A 333 -7.92 -6.35 -17.29
N SER A 334 -8.26 -6.80 -18.50
CA SER A 334 -7.37 -6.81 -19.67
C SER A 334 -7.19 -5.45 -20.34
N PHE A 335 -6.14 -5.34 -21.18
CA PHE A 335 -5.95 -4.22 -22.11
C PHE A 335 -7.12 -4.10 -23.10
N VAL A 336 -7.63 -5.24 -23.56
CA VAL A 336 -8.74 -5.28 -24.53
C VAL A 336 -9.97 -4.60 -23.93
N PHE A 337 -10.31 -4.94 -22.70
CA PHE A 337 -11.48 -4.35 -22.04
C PHE A 337 -11.28 -2.86 -21.78
N SER A 338 -10.08 -2.44 -21.33
CA SER A 338 -9.82 -1.00 -21.20
C SER A 338 -9.96 -0.22 -22.51
N LYS A 339 -9.55 -0.80 -23.65
CA LYS A 339 -9.78 -0.21 -24.98
C LYS A 339 -11.28 -0.12 -25.34
N ILE A 340 -12.07 -1.13 -24.93
CA ILE A 340 -13.54 -1.07 -25.10
C ILE A 340 -14.12 0.11 -24.33
N LEU A 341 -13.70 0.29 -23.07
CA LEU A 341 -14.14 1.40 -22.24
C LEU A 341 -13.72 2.77 -22.80
N ASP A 342 -12.50 2.89 -23.32
CA ASP A 342 -12.00 4.13 -23.96
C ASP A 342 -12.83 4.47 -25.22
N ARG A 343 -13.06 3.47 -26.12
CA ARG A 343 -13.90 3.64 -27.31
C ARG A 343 -15.35 3.98 -26.95
N PHE A 344 -15.84 3.41 -25.85
CA PHE A 344 -17.19 3.71 -25.37
C PHE A 344 -17.31 5.15 -24.86
N LEU A 345 -16.32 5.68 -24.16
CA LEU A 345 -16.28 7.07 -23.76
C LEU A 345 -16.21 8.02 -24.96
N GLU A 346 -15.43 7.68 -26.01
CA GLU A 346 -15.43 8.45 -27.25
C GLU A 346 -16.80 8.42 -27.95
N TYR A 347 -17.48 7.26 -27.95
CA TYR A 347 -18.81 7.13 -28.48
C TYR A 347 -19.82 7.97 -27.67
N TYR A 348 -19.71 7.96 -26.34
CA TYR A 348 -20.52 8.78 -25.44
C TYR A 348 -20.35 10.27 -25.75
N GLU A 349 -19.10 10.74 -25.84
CA GLU A 349 -18.77 12.14 -26.15
C GLU A 349 -19.40 12.59 -27.48
N ARG A 350 -19.35 11.72 -28.49
CA ARG A 350 -19.81 12.06 -29.85
C ARG A 350 -21.32 11.90 -30.07
N LYS A 351 -21.95 10.92 -29.43
CA LYS A 351 -23.29 10.44 -29.81
C LYS A 351 -24.32 10.43 -28.70
N LEU A 352 -23.93 10.25 -27.44
CA LEU A 352 -24.89 9.96 -26.38
C LEU A 352 -25.26 11.16 -25.51
N ILE A 353 -24.49 12.26 -25.55
CA ILE A 353 -24.80 13.45 -24.75
C ILE A 353 -25.96 14.21 -25.41
N PRO A 354 -27.11 14.36 -24.72
CA PRO A 354 -28.31 14.93 -25.30
C PRO A 354 -28.29 16.48 -25.20
N PHE A 355 -27.40 17.15 -25.93
CA PHE A 355 -27.39 18.62 -25.97
C PHE A 355 -28.65 19.17 -26.54
N GLU A 356 -29.19 20.22 -25.91
CA GLU A 356 -30.33 21.02 -26.36
C GLU A 356 -29.99 22.52 -26.40
N ASP A 357 -30.78 23.29 -27.15
CA ASP A 357 -30.65 24.72 -27.12
C ASP A 357 -31.13 25.27 -25.76
N VAL A 358 -30.31 26.12 -25.15
CA VAL A 358 -30.59 26.68 -23.83
C VAL A 358 -31.20 28.05 -23.96
N TYR A 359 -32.42 28.18 -23.45
CA TYR A 359 -33.18 29.43 -23.46
C TYR A 359 -33.25 30.07 -22.09
N TYR A 360 -33.06 31.39 -22.03
CA TYR A 360 -33.30 32.18 -20.83
C TYR A 360 -33.83 33.57 -21.22
N ASN A 361 -34.86 34.06 -20.53
CA ASN A 361 -35.50 35.34 -20.81
C ASN A 361 -36.04 35.46 -22.26
N GLY A 362 -36.45 34.36 -22.91
CA GLY A 362 -36.92 34.31 -24.29
C GLY A 362 -35.82 34.41 -25.35
N LYS A 363 -34.56 34.42 -24.96
CA LYS A 363 -33.39 34.43 -25.85
C LYS A 363 -32.65 33.12 -25.81
N ILE A 364 -32.02 32.71 -26.92
CA ILE A 364 -31.10 31.58 -26.96
C ILE A 364 -29.79 32.00 -26.27
N ILE A 365 -29.48 31.41 -25.11
CA ILE A 365 -28.25 31.68 -24.37
C ILE A 365 -27.10 30.83 -24.90
N GLU A 366 -27.36 29.57 -25.23
CA GLU A 366 -26.37 28.67 -25.82
C GLU A 366 -27.04 27.76 -26.85
N LYS A 367 -26.45 27.66 -28.05
CA LYS A 367 -26.89 26.74 -29.09
C LYS A 367 -26.25 25.35 -28.85
N ARG A 368 -27.03 24.27 -28.98
CA ARG A 368 -26.56 22.88 -28.88
C ARG A 368 -25.34 22.58 -29.76
N GLU A 369 -25.31 23.20 -30.97
CA GLU A 369 -24.20 22.99 -31.92
C GLU A 369 -22.90 23.57 -31.42
N LEU A 370 -22.93 24.74 -30.73
CA LEU A 370 -21.75 25.37 -30.13
C LEU A 370 -21.25 24.59 -28.92
N ALA A 371 -22.17 24.12 -28.09
CA ALA A 371 -21.81 23.25 -26.94
C ALA A 371 -21.16 21.95 -27.42
N LYS A 372 -21.74 21.32 -28.45
CA LYS A 372 -21.19 20.08 -29.04
C LYS A 372 -19.85 20.32 -29.72
N ALA A 373 -19.70 21.42 -30.48
CA ALA A 373 -18.44 21.79 -31.13
C ALA A 373 -17.32 22.05 -30.11
N PHE A 374 -17.65 22.70 -28.98
CA PHE A 374 -16.72 22.92 -27.90
C PHE A 374 -16.27 21.58 -27.26
N LEU A 375 -17.23 20.69 -26.98
CA LEU A 375 -16.94 19.37 -26.40
C LEU A 375 -15.97 18.57 -27.29
N LEU A 376 -16.24 18.52 -28.58
CA LEU A 376 -15.47 17.78 -29.58
C LEU A 376 -14.16 18.47 -30.00
N SER A 377 -13.85 19.62 -29.44
CA SER A 377 -12.61 20.34 -29.73
C SER A 377 -11.39 19.59 -29.20
N ASN A 378 -10.55 19.10 -30.11
CA ASN A 378 -9.30 18.40 -29.78
C ASN A 378 -8.21 19.31 -29.17
N LYS A 379 -8.43 20.63 -29.11
CA LYS A 379 -7.48 21.59 -28.53
C LYS A 379 -7.38 21.49 -26.99
N LEU A 380 -8.37 20.85 -26.36
CA LEU A 380 -8.45 20.73 -24.93
C LEU A 380 -8.22 19.25 -24.53
N ASN A 381 -6.99 18.92 -24.14
CA ASN A 381 -6.67 17.61 -23.60
C ASN A 381 -7.11 17.49 -22.13
N MET A 382 -8.44 17.39 -21.92
CA MET A 382 -9.04 17.26 -20.59
C MET A 382 -10.22 16.28 -20.59
N PRO A 383 -10.55 15.68 -19.43
CA PRO A 383 -11.70 14.79 -19.28
C PRO A 383 -13.02 15.42 -19.71
N ILE A 384 -13.93 14.58 -20.22
CA ILE A 384 -15.25 14.99 -20.72
C ILE A 384 -16.02 15.81 -19.67
N GLY A 385 -16.04 15.33 -18.41
CA GLY A 385 -16.73 16.01 -17.31
C GLY A 385 -16.21 17.41 -17.03
N LYS A 386 -14.90 17.67 -17.18
CA LYS A 386 -14.35 19.01 -17.05
C LYS A 386 -14.79 19.91 -18.20
N LYS A 387 -14.83 19.42 -19.45
CA LYS A 387 -15.35 20.15 -20.59
C LYS A 387 -16.83 20.51 -20.38
N LEU A 388 -17.64 19.57 -19.88
CA LEU A 388 -19.07 19.79 -19.61
C LEU A 388 -19.29 20.83 -18.50
N LYS A 389 -18.48 20.83 -17.44
CA LYS A 389 -18.54 21.88 -16.40
C LYS A 389 -18.15 23.25 -16.91
N ILE A 390 -17.22 23.34 -17.87
CA ILE A 390 -16.91 24.64 -18.54
C ILE A 390 -18.09 25.09 -19.34
N ILE A 391 -18.79 24.22 -20.08
CA ILE A 391 -20.02 24.57 -20.82
C ILE A 391 -21.09 25.07 -19.84
N GLU A 392 -21.31 24.36 -18.72
CA GLU A 392 -22.27 24.80 -17.69
C GLU A 392 -21.93 26.19 -17.15
N SER A 393 -20.66 26.39 -16.75
CA SER A 393 -20.19 27.67 -16.22
C SER A 393 -20.38 28.80 -17.22
N ARG A 394 -20.06 28.59 -18.50
CA ARG A 394 -20.27 29.57 -19.59
C ARG A 394 -21.76 29.92 -19.77
N ILE A 395 -22.64 28.91 -19.70
CA ILE A 395 -24.09 29.15 -19.78
C ILE A 395 -24.55 29.97 -18.59
N MET A 396 -24.12 29.61 -17.37
CA MET A 396 -24.51 30.29 -16.13
C MET A 396 -23.98 31.73 -16.07
N GLU A 397 -22.82 32.02 -16.66
CA GLU A 397 -22.30 33.38 -16.80
C GLU A 397 -23.21 34.22 -17.70
N LYS A 398 -23.58 33.73 -18.88
CA LYS A 398 -24.53 34.38 -19.78
C LYS A 398 -25.91 34.58 -19.14
N VAL A 399 -26.36 33.64 -18.30
CA VAL A 399 -27.59 33.78 -17.50
C VAL A 399 -27.45 34.92 -16.50
N LYS A 400 -26.29 35.04 -15.83
CA LYS A 400 -26.00 36.13 -14.89
C LYS A 400 -26.09 37.49 -15.56
N ASP A 401 -25.53 37.64 -16.76
CA ASP A 401 -25.61 38.91 -17.55
C ASP A 401 -27.05 39.30 -17.89
N ASN A 402 -27.92 38.34 -18.17
CA ASN A 402 -29.31 38.56 -18.49
C ASN A 402 -30.27 38.62 -17.28
N ARG A 403 -29.74 38.40 -16.04
CA ARG A 403 -30.55 38.26 -14.83
C ARG A 403 -31.30 39.52 -14.43
N VAL A 404 -30.70 40.70 -14.62
CA VAL A 404 -31.31 41.97 -14.27
C VAL A 404 -32.54 42.23 -15.17
N GLU A 405 -32.40 42.04 -16.48
CA GLU A 405 -33.52 42.19 -17.44
C GLU A 405 -34.66 41.22 -17.10
N ARG A 406 -34.32 39.95 -16.80
CA ARG A 406 -35.30 38.93 -16.44
C ARG A 406 -36.03 39.29 -15.15
N ARG A 407 -35.30 39.71 -14.09
CA ARG A 407 -35.88 40.14 -12.83
C ARG A 407 -36.87 41.28 -13.02
N ASN A 408 -36.52 42.31 -13.82
CA ASN A 408 -37.42 43.44 -14.11
C ASN A 408 -38.68 42.97 -14.84
N LYS A 409 -38.63 41.97 -15.71
CA LYS A 409 -39.80 41.37 -16.35
C LYS A 409 -40.68 40.61 -15.34
N ILE A 410 -40.07 39.83 -14.45
CA ILE A 410 -40.80 39.13 -13.38
C ILE A 410 -41.47 40.11 -12.45
N GLU A 411 -40.78 41.18 -12.05
CA GLU A 411 -41.31 42.23 -11.20
C GLU A 411 -42.56 42.90 -11.80
N LYS A 412 -42.49 43.25 -13.11
CA LYS A 412 -43.66 43.79 -13.86
C LYS A 412 -44.83 42.79 -13.88
N ALA A 413 -44.55 41.49 -13.96
CA ALA A 413 -45.58 40.47 -13.95
C ALA A 413 -46.18 40.29 -12.53
N VAL A 414 -45.35 40.29 -11.50
CA VAL A 414 -45.78 40.20 -10.09
C VAL A 414 -46.63 41.39 -9.71
N ASN A 415 -46.24 42.62 -10.09
CA ASN A 415 -46.98 43.85 -9.79
C ASN A 415 -48.35 43.92 -10.49
N LYS A 416 -48.58 43.12 -11.54
CA LYS A 416 -49.90 43.00 -12.20
C LYS A 416 -50.83 42.01 -11.50
N LEU A 417 -50.30 41.19 -10.61
CA LEU A 417 -51.05 40.21 -9.80
C LEU A 417 -51.49 40.91 -8.50
N ASN A 418 -52.66 41.53 -8.49
CA ASN A 418 -53.14 42.39 -7.36
C ASN A 418 -53.47 41.66 -6.06
N ASN A 419 -53.26 40.34 -5.95
CA ASN A 419 -53.74 39.53 -4.80
C ASN A 419 -52.62 38.65 -4.22
N HIS A 420 -51.45 39.21 -3.86
CA HIS A 420 -50.44 38.43 -3.12
C HIS A 420 -50.11 39.15 -1.78
N GLU A 421 -49.97 38.37 -0.74
CA GLU A 421 -49.60 38.83 0.62
C GLU A 421 -48.10 39.10 0.80
N PHE A 422 -47.27 38.85 -0.21
CA PHE A 422 -45.81 38.98 -0.15
C PHE A 422 -45.32 40.34 -0.67
N GLU A 423 -44.26 40.87 -0.03
CA GLU A 423 -43.53 42.01 -0.60
C GLU A 423 -43.08 41.71 -2.02
N SER A 424 -43.51 42.54 -2.98
CA SER A 424 -43.31 42.33 -4.41
C SER A 424 -41.86 42.07 -4.80
N MET A 425 -40.90 42.80 -4.19
CA MET A 425 -39.45 42.62 -4.45
C MET A 425 -38.93 41.28 -3.95
N SER A 426 -39.30 40.83 -2.76
CA SER A 426 -38.90 39.56 -2.17
C SER A 426 -39.45 38.38 -2.97
N PHE A 427 -40.71 38.46 -3.39
CA PHE A 427 -41.34 37.47 -4.24
C PHE A 427 -40.70 37.37 -5.63
N THR A 428 -40.36 38.51 -6.24
CA THR A 428 -39.64 38.60 -7.53
C THR A 428 -38.26 37.90 -7.41
N ARG A 429 -37.52 38.16 -6.33
CA ARG A 429 -36.22 37.51 -6.09
C ARG A 429 -36.35 35.98 -5.95
N LEU A 430 -37.35 35.51 -5.22
CA LEU A 430 -37.64 34.07 -5.03
C LEU A 430 -37.95 33.41 -6.38
N LEU A 431 -38.83 33.98 -7.20
CA LEU A 431 -39.18 33.44 -8.51
C LEU A 431 -37.96 33.40 -9.46
N ALA A 432 -37.17 34.47 -9.51
CA ALA A 432 -35.93 34.49 -10.32
C ALA A 432 -34.90 33.46 -9.87
N ALA A 433 -34.75 33.26 -8.55
CA ALA A 433 -33.89 32.23 -8.00
C ALA A 433 -34.39 30.81 -8.35
N LYS A 434 -35.68 30.54 -8.20
CA LYS A 434 -36.31 29.26 -8.55
C LYS A 434 -36.15 28.93 -10.05
N GLU A 435 -36.31 29.91 -10.92
CA GLU A 435 -36.11 29.75 -12.37
C GLU A 435 -34.65 29.41 -12.70
N THR A 436 -33.71 30.10 -12.05
CA THR A 436 -32.27 29.81 -12.23
C THR A 436 -31.90 28.43 -11.74
N LEU A 437 -32.42 27.97 -10.58
CA LEU A 437 -32.23 26.64 -10.08
C LEU A 437 -32.79 25.56 -11.01
N ALA A 438 -34.04 25.78 -11.51
CA ALA A 438 -34.66 24.86 -12.46
C ALA A 438 -33.86 24.74 -13.77
N LEU A 439 -33.29 25.84 -14.25
CA LEU A 439 -32.38 25.81 -15.40
C LEU A 439 -31.09 25.00 -15.06
N LYS A 440 -30.50 25.23 -13.90
CA LYS A 440 -29.31 24.50 -13.49
C LYS A 440 -29.57 22.98 -13.37
N GLU A 441 -30.69 22.58 -12.79
CA GLU A 441 -31.10 21.17 -12.74
C GLU A 441 -31.33 20.57 -14.13
N ARG A 442 -31.83 21.38 -15.08
CA ARG A 442 -31.98 20.94 -16.47
C ARG A 442 -30.64 20.76 -17.17
N LEU A 443 -29.67 21.64 -16.93
CA LEU A 443 -28.30 21.53 -17.45
C LEU A 443 -27.59 20.29 -16.90
N LYS A 444 -27.76 20.00 -15.62
CA LYS A 444 -27.16 18.82 -15.00
C LYS A 444 -27.47 17.51 -15.69
N LYS A 445 -28.64 17.39 -16.35
CA LYS A 445 -29.01 16.14 -17.08
C LYS A 445 -28.02 15.77 -18.17
N TYR A 446 -27.21 16.69 -18.68
CA TYR A 446 -26.18 16.41 -19.67
C TYR A 446 -24.78 16.92 -19.28
N THR A 447 -24.64 17.71 -18.22
CA THR A 447 -23.35 18.18 -17.72
C THR A 447 -22.80 17.32 -16.57
N GLU A 448 -23.64 16.59 -15.88
CA GLU A 448 -23.24 15.58 -14.89
C GLU A 448 -23.24 14.17 -15.53
N ILE A 449 -22.14 13.44 -15.33
CA ILE A 449 -21.97 12.11 -15.91
C ILE A 449 -22.35 11.07 -14.86
N ASP A 450 -23.41 10.31 -15.13
CA ASP A 450 -23.70 9.08 -14.34
C ASP A 450 -22.90 7.92 -14.94
N VAL A 451 -21.74 7.65 -14.33
CA VAL A 451 -20.81 6.62 -14.79
C VAL A 451 -21.42 5.22 -14.65
N PHE A 452 -22.23 4.99 -13.60
CA PHE A 452 -22.89 3.69 -13.39
C PHE A 452 -23.95 3.44 -14.48
N TYR A 453 -24.76 4.43 -14.77
CA TYR A 453 -25.72 4.35 -15.86
C TYR A 453 -25.05 4.12 -17.22
N LEU A 454 -23.93 4.80 -17.48
CA LEU A 454 -23.16 4.58 -18.71
C LEU A 454 -22.65 3.15 -18.81
N TYR A 455 -22.05 2.65 -17.72
CA TYR A 455 -21.54 1.29 -17.69
C TYR A 455 -22.67 0.25 -17.91
N LYS A 456 -23.79 0.45 -17.26
CA LYS A 456 -24.99 -0.38 -17.46
C LYS A 456 -25.49 -0.34 -18.90
N LYS A 457 -25.46 0.85 -19.55
CA LYS A 457 -25.88 1.01 -20.95
C LYS A 457 -24.99 0.24 -21.92
N LEU A 458 -23.68 0.19 -21.70
CA LEU A 458 -22.75 -0.58 -22.53
C LEU A 458 -23.15 -2.08 -22.61
N PHE A 459 -23.60 -2.66 -21.51
CA PHE A 459 -23.96 -4.09 -21.45
C PHE A 459 -25.45 -4.35 -21.72
N SER A 460 -26.33 -3.38 -21.58
CA SER A 460 -27.76 -3.56 -21.90
C SER A 460 -28.03 -3.62 -23.39
N ASP A 461 -27.20 -2.98 -24.21
CA ASP A 461 -27.27 -2.96 -25.67
C ASP A 461 -26.13 -3.81 -26.28
N ILE A 462 -26.45 -5.08 -26.57
CA ILE A 462 -25.47 -6.03 -27.13
C ILE A 462 -24.95 -5.57 -28.50
N SER A 463 -25.80 -4.91 -29.30
CA SER A 463 -25.40 -4.38 -30.63
C SER A 463 -24.39 -3.23 -30.49
N LEU A 464 -24.57 -2.39 -29.49
CA LEU A 464 -23.64 -1.34 -29.13
C LEU A 464 -22.30 -1.93 -28.67
N PHE A 465 -22.33 -2.93 -27.77
CA PHE A 465 -21.12 -3.60 -27.29
C PHE A 465 -20.33 -4.20 -28.46
N LYS A 466 -21.00 -4.97 -29.32
CA LYS A 466 -20.38 -5.60 -30.50
C LYS A 466 -19.81 -4.55 -31.49
N ASN A 467 -20.43 -3.41 -31.60
CA ASN A 467 -19.97 -2.35 -32.48
C ASN A 467 -18.70 -1.67 -31.93
N ILE A 468 -18.65 -1.42 -30.61
CA ILE A 468 -17.50 -0.79 -29.95
C ILE A 468 -16.30 -1.75 -29.87
N SER A 469 -16.56 -3.04 -29.65
CA SER A 469 -15.53 -4.07 -29.57
C SER A 469 -15.04 -4.61 -30.91
N LYS A 470 -15.57 -4.10 -32.03
CA LYS A 470 -15.20 -4.57 -33.38
C LYS A 470 -13.70 -4.51 -33.63
N GLY A 471 -13.13 -5.63 -34.07
CA GLY A 471 -11.70 -5.77 -34.37
C GLY A 471 -10.80 -5.88 -33.13
N LEU A 472 -11.37 -6.16 -31.97
CA LEU A 472 -10.63 -6.54 -30.77
C LEU A 472 -10.77 -8.07 -30.57
N ASP A 473 -9.72 -8.64 -29.98
CA ASP A 473 -9.71 -10.06 -29.62
C ASP A 473 -10.53 -10.28 -28.35
N LEU A 474 -11.65 -10.97 -28.48
CA LEU A 474 -12.59 -11.23 -27.39
C LEU A 474 -12.52 -12.68 -26.94
N PRO A 475 -12.74 -13.00 -25.68
CA PRO A 475 -12.80 -14.38 -25.21
C PRO A 475 -14.00 -15.12 -25.86
N GLU A 476 -13.87 -16.44 -26.05
CA GLU A 476 -14.90 -17.28 -26.65
C GLU A 476 -16.24 -17.21 -25.90
N ASN A 477 -16.17 -17.07 -24.57
CA ASN A 477 -17.35 -16.98 -23.69
C ASN A 477 -17.88 -15.57 -23.48
N ILE A 478 -17.60 -14.61 -24.38
CA ILE A 478 -17.96 -13.18 -24.23
C ILE A 478 -19.47 -12.97 -24.01
N ASP A 479 -20.34 -13.72 -24.67
CA ASP A 479 -21.79 -13.58 -24.53
C ASP A 479 -22.25 -13.97 -23.10
N GLU A 480 -21.61 -14.97 -22.47
CA GLU A 480 -21.84 -15.33 -21.06
C GLU A 480 -21.37 -14.22 -20.13
N ILE A 481 -20.19 -13.64 -20.39
CA ILE A 481 -19.64 -12.51 -19.63
C ILE A 481 -20.58 -11.31 -19.69
N ILE A 482 -21.12 -10.96 -20.87
CA ILE A 482 -22.07 -9.87 -21.03
C ILE A 482 -23.35 -10.13 -20.22
N ASN A 483 -23.90 -11.34 -20.30
CA ASN A 483 -25.10 -11.71 -19.57
C ASN A 483 -24.89 -11.68 -18.06
N TYR A 484 -23.77 -12.23 -17.57
CA TYR A 484 -23.42 -12.19 -16.15
C TYR A 484 -23.28 -10.75 -15.66
N THR A 485 -22.58 -9.88 -16.41
CA THR A 485 -22.45 -8.45 -16.09
C THR A 485 -23.82 -7.77 -16.01
N ARG A 486 -24.72 -8.03 -16.96
CA ARG A 486 -26.10 -7.46 -16.95
C ARG A 486 -26.86 -7.83 -15.68
N MET A 487 -26.77 -9.08 -15.27
CA MET A 487 -27.40 -9.57 -14.04
C MET A 487 -26.76 -8.90 -12.81
N ALA A 488 -25.44 -8.86 -12.74
CA ALA A 488 -24.71 -8.27 -11.62
C ALA A 488 -25.00 -6.76 -11.46
N LEU A 489 -25.15 -6.01 -12.55
CA LEU A 489 -25.48 -4.58 -12.53
C LEU A 489 -26.94 -4.28 -12.15
N SER A 490 -27.76 -5.28 -11.85
CA SER A 490 -29.12 -5.07 -11.30
C SER A 490 -29.07 -4.67 -9.81
N ASP A 491 -28.03 -5.09 -9.08
CA ASP A 491 -27.79 -4.73 -7.67
C ASP A 491 -26.59 -3.80 -7.53
N PRO A 492 -26.80 -2.49 -7.36
CA PRO A 492 -25.72 -1.51 -7.26
C PRO A 492 -24.92 -1.59 -5.95
N TYR A 493 -25.43 -2.32 -4.95
CA TYR A 493 -24.80 -2.48 -3.64
C TYR A 493 -24.00 -3.77 -3.48
N ASN A 494 -23.91 -4.59 -4.53
CA ASN A 494 -23.21 -5.88 -4.50
C ASN A 494 -22.48 -6.16 -5.83
N LEU A 495 -21.77 -5.16 -6.33
CA LEU A 495 -21.07 -5.27 -7.62
C LEU A 495 -19.89 -6.23 -7.54
N PRO A 496 -19.64 -7.08 -8.55
CA PRO A 496 -18.39 -7.83 -8.64
C PRO A 496 -17.18 -6.93 -8.57
N TYR A 497 -16.09 -7.41 -7.98
CA TYR A 497 -14.84 -6.66 -7.85
C TYR A 497 -14.35 -6.09 -9.18
N ALA A 498 -14.33 -6.91 -10.24
CA ALA A 498 -13.89 -6.50 -11.57
C ALA A 498 -14.75 -5.39 -12.20
N ASP A 499 -16.07 -5.38 -11.94
CA ASP A 499 -16.95 -4.29 -12.38
C ASP A 499 -16.72 -3.00 -11.58
N GLY A 500 -16.45 -3.13 -10.28
CA GLY A 500 -16.02 -1.98 -9.46
C GLY A 500 -14.76 -1.31 -10.00
N ILE A 501 -13.76 -2.10 -10.39
CA ILE A 501 -12.52 -1.61 -11.01
C ILE A 501 -12.80 -0.91 -12.35
N ALA A 502 -13.69 -1.49 -13.19
CA ALA A 502 -14.10 -0.87 -14.43
C ALA A 502 -14.80 0.49 -14.22
N LEU A 503 -15.63 0.59 -13.19
CA LEU A 503 -16.30 1.85 -12.81
C LEU A 503 -15.29 2.91 -12.32
N ILE A 504 -14.28 2.52 -11.52
CA ILE A 504 -13.18 3.42 -11.15
C ILE A 504 -12.49 3.96 -12.40
N TYR A 505 -12.13 3.08 -13.34
CA TYR A 505 -11.48 3.46 -14.58
C TYR A 505 -12.30 4.46 -15.38
N LEU A 506 -13.59 4.15 -15.62
CA LEU A 506 -14.51 5.03 -16.33
C LEU A 506 -14.66 6.38 -15.64
N LYS A 507 -14.80 6.41 -14.32
CA LYS A 507 -14.95 7.64 -13.54
C LYS A 507 -13.74 8.56 -13.70
N ILE A 508 -12.55 8.01 -13.58
CA ILE A 508 -11.29 8.76 -13.71
C ILE A 508 -11.13 9.29 -15.14
N LYS A 509 -11.41 8.47 -16.15
CA LYS A 509 -11.33 8.89 -17.55
C LYS A 509 -12.38 9.92 -17.93
N ALA A 510 -13.61 9.74 -17.45
CA ALA A 510 -14.72 10.65 -17.78
C ALA A 510 -14.63 12.00 -17.06
N GLU A 511 -14.30 12.01 -15.77
CA GLU A 511 -14.36 13.23 -14.93
C GLU A 511 -12.98 13.75 -14.52
N GLY A 512 -11.95 12.90 -14.57
CA GLY A 512 -10.67 13.15 -13.94
C GLY A 512 -10.75 12.97 -12.42
N SER A 513 -9.61 13.03 -11.74
CA SER A 513 -9.55 12.99 -10.29
C SER A 513 -8.58 14.04 -9.77
N SER A 514 -8.97 14.73 -8.70
CA SER A 514 -8.09 15.57 -7.87
C SER A 514 -7.89 14.99 -6.48
N LEU A 515 -8.48 13.83 -6.19
CA LEU A 515 -8.51 13.22 -4.84
C LEU A 515 -7.13 12.94 -4.25
N PHE A 516 -6.13 12.74 -5.10
CA PHE A 516 -4.79 12.37 -4.69
C PHE A 516 -3.73 13.32 -5.28
N SER A 517 -4.13 14.59 -5.51
CA SER A 517 -3.20 15.63 -5.94
C SER A 517 -2.18 15.89 -4.82
N GLY A 518 -0.91 15.70 -5.10
CA GLY A 518 0.15 15.87 -4.11
C GLY A 518 0.92 14.59 -3.77
N ILE A 519 0.44 13.43 -4.22
CA ILE A 519 1.19 12.18 -4.10
C ILE A 519 2.37 12.19 -5.08
N LYS A 520 3.56 11.90 -4.55
CA LYS A 520 4.84 11.91 -5.28
C LYS A 520 5.47 10.53 -5.39
N GLN A 521 5.13 9.63 -4.46
CA GLN A 521 5.61 8.25 -4.47
C GLN A 521 4.47 7.29 -4.21
N VAL A 522 4.36 6.28 -5.07
CA VAL A 522 3.40 5.17 -4.95
C VAL A 522 4.18 3.88 -4.84
N VAL A 523 3.87 3.08 -3.83
CA VAL A 523 4.38 1.72 -3.68
C VAL A 523 3.23 0.77 -3.91
N VAL A 524 3.40 -0.21 -4.79
CA VAL A 524 2.40 -1.25 -5.07
C VAL A 524 2.97 -2.58 -4.61
N ASP A 525 2.34 -3.19 -3.61
CA ASP A 525 2.70 -4.53 -3.14
C ASP A 525 1.79 -5.60 -3.74
N GLU A 526 2.26 -6.85 -3.74
CA GLU A 526 1.57 -8.00 -4.32
C GLU A 526 1.13 -7.75 -5.78
N ALA A 527 2.03 -7.17 -6.57
CA ALA A 527 1.76 -6.70 -7.94
C ALA A 527 1.12 -7.75 -8.85
N GLN A 528 1.39 -9.03 -8.63
CA GLN A 528 0.84 -10.14 -9.41
C GLN A 528 -0.69 -10.28 -9.26
N ASP A 529 -1.32 -9.66 -8.25
CA ASP A 529 -2.76 -9.73 -8.05
C ASP A 529 -3.53 -8.66 -8.84
N TYR A 530 -2.83 -7.73 -9.46
CA TYR A 530 -3.44 -6.66 -10.24
C TYR A 530 -3.34 -6.90 -11.74
N TYR A 531 -4.42 -6.60 -12.44
CA TYR A 531 -4.53 -6.66 -13.90
C TYR A 531 -4.10 -5.34 -14.55
N PRO A 532 -3.85 -5.29 -15.87
CA PRO A 532 -3.44 -4.08 -16.59
C PRO A 532 -4.32 -2.86 -16.34
N VAL A 533 -5.63 -3.03 -16.19
CA VAL A 533 -6.57 -1.92 -15.90
C VAL A 533 -6.24 -1.24 -14.57
N HIS A 534 -5.82 -1.97 -13.54
CA HIS A 534 -5.43 -1.39 -12.25
C HIS A 534 -4.24 -0.43 -12.41
N TYR A 535 -3.22 -0.83 -13.17
CA TYR A 535 -2.04 0.01 -13.42
C TYR A 535 -2.38 1.25 -14.26
N LYS A 536 -3.32 1.15 -15.22
CA LYS A 536 -3.85 2.31 -15.94
C LYS A 536 -4.56 3.29 -15.00
N ILE A 537 -5.35 2.77 -14.04
CA ILE A 537 -5.99 3.58 -13.00
C ILE A 537 -4.93 4.31 -12.18
N LEU A 538 -3.90 3.59 -11.70
CA LEU A 538 -2.84 4.18 -10.90
C LEU A 538 -2.05 5.25 -11.67
N LYS A 539 -1.71 5.00 -12.94
CA LYS A 539 -1.07 6.00 -13.81
C LYS A 539 -1.91 7.28 -13.95
N ASP A 540 -3.22 7.14 -14.12
CA ASP A 540 -4.11 8.28 -14.31
C ASP A 540 -4.39 9.04 -12.99
N LEU A 541 -4.45 8.35 -11.84
CA LEU A 541 -4.61 8.96 -10.52
C LEU A 541 -3.34 9.70 -10.07
N TYR A 542 -2.17 9.13 -10.32
CA TYR A 542 -0.89 9.60 -9.77
C TYR A 542 0.11 9.98 -10.86
N ARG A 543 -0.31 10.82 -11.80
CA ARG A 543 0.44 11.17 -13.04
C ARG A 543 1.86 11.67 -12.83
N TYR A 544 2.13 12.29 -11.68
CA TYR A 544 3.42 12.91 -11.37
C TYR A 544 4.19 12.15 -10.29
N ALA A 545 3.68 11.00 -9.89
CA ALA A 545 4.32 10.18 -8.88
C ALA A 545 5.35 9.23 -9.51
N ARG A 546 6.37 8.89 -8.72
CA ARG A 546 7.26 7.76 -8.97
C ARG A 546 6.63 6.49 -8.44
N PHE A 547 6.97 5.37 -9.03
CA PHE A 547 6.40 4.07 -8.67
C PHE A 547 7.48 3.08 -8.24
N THR A 548 7.19 2.35 -7.17
CA THR A 548 7.91 1.14 -6.78
C THR A 548 6.90 0.00 -6.73
N ILE A 549 7.07 -1.00 -7.59
CA ILE A 549 6.11 -2.09 -7.76
C ILE A 549 6.80 -3.38 -7.40
N VAL A 550 6.33 -4.06 -6.36
CA VAL A 550 6.93 -5.30 -5.86
C VAL A 550 5.94 -6.45 -5.97
N GLY A 551 6.40 -7.64 -6.35
CA GLY A 551 5.53 -8.78 -6.50
C GLY A 551 6.28 -10.11 -6.66
N ASP A 552 5.49 -11.20 -6.61
CA ASP A 552 5.94 -12.58 -6.84
C ASP A 552 4.97 -13.28 -7.78
N ILE A 553 5.38 -13.44 -9.02
CA ILE A 553 4.54 -14.04 -10.06
C ILE A 553 4.07 -15.47 -9.72
N ASN A 554 4.86 -16.21 -8.93
CA ASN A 554 4.52 -17.58 -8.54
C ASN A 554 3.43 -17.64 -7.46
N GLN A 555 3.12 -16.52 -6.78
CA GLN A 555 2.06 -16.42 -5.78
C GLN A 555 0.73 -15.90 -6.34
N THR A 556 0.56 -15.84 -7.66
CA THR A 556 -0.72 -15.45 -8.25
C THR A 556 -1.77 -16.55 -8.10
N ILE A 557 -2.97 -16.18 -7.67
CA ILE A 557 -4.12 -17.10 -7.53
C ILE A 557 -4.94 -17.12 -8.83
N GLU A 558 -5.25 -15.95 -9.39
CA GLU A 558 -6.22 -15.81 -10.49
C GLU A 558 -5.62 -16.09 -11.87
N LYS A 559 -4.35 -15.71 -12.09
CA LYS A 559 -3.71 -15.68 -13.41
C LYS A 559 -2.78 -16.86 -13.66
N SER A 560 -2.41 -17.04 -14.92
CA SER A 560 -1.21 -17.80 -15.27
C SER A 560 0.04 -17.08 -14.75
N SER A 561 1.05 -17.85 -14.31
CA SER A 561 2.32 -17.29 -13.85
C SER A 561 3.15 -16.93 -15.07
N ASP A 562 3.09 -15.65 -15.50
CA ASP A 562 3.79 -15.15 -16.68
C ASP A 562 4.52 -13.84 -16.34
N LEU A 563 5.83 -13.83 -16.61
CA LEU A 563 6.69 -12.67 -16.40
C LEU A 563 6.37 -11.48 -17.34
N SER A 564 5.57 -11.70 -18.40
CA SER A 564 5.10 -10.64 -19.28
C SER A 564 4.31 -9.55 -18.54
N LEU A 565 3.70 -9.86 -17.39
CA LEU A 565 3.03 -8.90 -16.55
C LEU A 565 3.92 -7.68 -16.24
N TYR A 566 5.20 -7.89 -15.95
CA TYR A 566 6.11 -6.79 -15.62
C TYR A 566 6.48 -5.95 -16.84
N ASP A 567 6.55 -6.56 -18.01
CA ASP A 567 6.78 -5.85 -19.26
C ASP A 567 5.52 -5.03 -19.66
N ASP A 568 4.34 -5.59 -19.40
CA ASP A 568 3.07 -4.87 -19.52
C ASP A 568 3.03 -3.64 -18.60
N ILE A 569 3.45 -3.78 -17.33
CA ILE A 569 3.51 -2.67 -16.38
C ILE A 569 4.42 -1.57 -16.91
N ILE A 570 5.63 -1.91 -17.35
CA ILE A 570 6.60 -0.95 -17.91
C ILE A 570 5.97 -0.24 -19.12
N SER A 571 5.31 -0.97 -20.01
CA SER A 571 4.64 -0.40 -21.19
C SER A 571 3.47 0.53 -20.84
N ILE A 572 2.71 0.20 -19.77
CA ILE A 572 1.61 1.05 -19.31
C ILE A 572 2.13 2.38 -18.79
N PHE A 573 3.16 2.37 -17.93
CA PHE A 573 3.68 3.60 -17.33
C PHE A 573 4.47 4.43 -18.34
N ASP A 574 5.21 3.79 -19.25
CA ASP A 574 5.97 4.45 -20.33
C ASP A 574 6.90 5.55 -19.81
N PHE A 575 7.60 5.27 -18.70
CA PHE A 575 8.61 6.16 -18.14
C PHE A 575 9.98 5.91 -18.80
N GLU A 576 10.69 6.97 -19.12
CA GLU A 576 12.05 6.88 -19.69
C GLU A 576 13.04 6.19 -18.74
N LYS A 577 12.87 6.43 -17.42
CA LYS A 577 13.72 5.88 -16.37
C LYS A 577 12.98 4.75 -15.66
N SER A 578 13.05 3.57 -16.23
CA SER A 578 12.45 2.35 -15.68
C SER A 578 13.51 1.29 -15.45
N ASN A 579 13.41 0.54 -14.34
CA ASN A 579 14.29 -0.57 -14.05
C ASN A 579 13.49 -1.77 -13.51
N LYS A 580 13.93 -2.98 -13.91
CA LYS A 580 13.37 -4.27 -13.48
C LYS A 580 14.46 -5.06 -12.77
N VAL A 581 14.23 -5.41 -11.51
CA VAL A 581 15.20 -6.10 -10.65
C VAL A 581 14.62 -7.43 -10.18
N PHE A 582 15.47 -8.46 -10.10
CA PHE A 582 15.11 -9.79 -9.61
C PHE A 582 15.80 -10.09 -8.29
N LEU A 583 15.02 -10.54 -7.30
CA LEU A 583 15.49 -11.03 -6.01
C LEU A 583 15.30 -12.55 -5.97
N ASN A 584 16.35 -13.30 -6.27
CA ASN A 584 16.28 -14.77 -6.46
C ASN A 584 16.52 -15.56 -5.16
N LYS A 585 17.05 -14.92 -4.12
CA LYS A 585 17.40 -15.59 -2.87
C LYS A 585 16.32 -15.41 -1.81
N SER A 586 15.85 -16.52 -1.24
CA SER A 586 14.89 -16.54 -0.13
C SER A 586 15.64 -16.63 1.20
N TYR A 587 15.30 -15.72 2.13
CA TYR A 587 15.93 -15.63 3.47
C TYR A 587 14.95 -15.97 4.60
N ARG A 588 13.66 -16.07 4.30
CA ARG A 588 12.57 -16.07 5.28
C ARG A 588 12.40 -17.43 5.97
N SER A 589 12.11 -18.47 5.21
CA SER A 589 11.83 -19.80 5.71
C SER A 589 13.11 -20.63 5.92
N SER A 590 13.04 -21.70 6.71
CA SER A 590 14.12 -22.68 6.78
C SER A 590 14.40 -23.27 5.40
N TYR A 591 15.63 -23.80 5.24
CA TYR A 591 16.05 -24.43 3.99
C TYR A 591 15.12 -25.58 3.59
N GLU A 592 14.68 -26.37 4.56
CA GLU A 592 13.80 -27.52 4.37
C GLU A 592 12.41 -27.09 3.88
N ILE A 593 11.82 -26.07 4.48
CA ILE A 593 10.51 -25.51 4.06
C ILE A 593 10.63 -24.89 2.69
N GLY A 594 11.69 -24.13 2.43
CA GLY A 594 11.95 -23.52 1.13
C GLY A 594 12.03 -24.56 0.02
N ARG A 595 12.88 -25.60 0.21
CA ARG A 595 13.03 -26.70 -0.74
C ARG A 595 11.75 -27.49 -0.93
N PHE A 596 11.02 -27.79 0.16
CA PHE A 596 9.72 -28.44 0.08
C PHE A 596 8.71 -27.65 -0.76
N SER A 597 8.64 -26.35 -0.53
CA SER A 597 7.72 -25.47 -1.26
C SER A 597 8.10 -25.34 -2.75
N ALA A 598 9.40 -25.26 -3.07
CA ALA A 598 9.88 -25.19 -4.45
C ALA A 598 9.54 -26.46 -5.27
N ARG A 599 9.56 -27.63 -4.64
CA ARG A 599 9.12 -28.88 -5.28
C ARG A 599 7.68 -28.81 -5.77
N LEU A 600 6.81 -28.16 -5.03
CA LEU A 600 5.42 -27.95 -5.46
C LEU A 600 5.32 -27.20 -6.79
N LEU A 601 6.26 -26.30 -7.08
CA LEU A 601 6.28 -25.58 -8.37
C LEU A 601 7.02 -26.32 -9.48
N GLY A 602 7.81 -27.35 -9.16
CA GLY A 602 8.72 -28.00 -10.10
C GLY A 602 9.96 -27.15 -10.42
N ASP A 603 10.30 -26.19 -9.56
CA ASP A 603 11.33 -25.18 -9.80
C ASP A 603 12.48 -25.25 -8.77
N GLU A 604 12.93 -26.49 -8.50
CA GLU A 604 13.99 -26.73 -7.50
C GLU A 604 15.33 -26.03 -7.85
N ASN A 605 15.55 -25.69 -9.11
CA ASN A 605 16.86 -25.22 -9.61
C ASN A 605 16.98 -23.69 -9.72
N HIS A 606 15.91 -22.93 -9.59
CA HIS A 606 15.94 -21.48 -9.85
C HIS A 606 15.86 -20.61 -8.59
N ALA A 607 15.41 -21.15 -7.45
CA ALA A 607 15.35 -20.42 -6.19
C ALA A 607 16.57 -20.79 -5.32
N GLU A 608 17.34 -19.77 -4.95
CA GLU A 608 18.40 -19.93 -3.94
C GLU A 608 17.79 -19.77 -2.57
N PHE A 609 18.03 -20.78 -1.71
CA PHE A 609 17.57 -20.73 -0.32
C PHE A 609 18.75 -20.48 0.62
N PHE A 610 18.50 -19.64 1.60
CA PHE A 610 19.43 -19.43 2.68
C PHE A 610 19.56 -20.72 3.53
N LYS A 611 20.78 -21.16 3.84
CA LYS A 611 21.04 -22.42 4.56
C LYS A 611 20.79 -22.30 6.06
N ARG A 612 19.52 -22.10 6.44
CA ARG A 612 19.06 -22.21 7.81
C ARG A 612 18.38 -23.56 7.97
N ASN A 613 19.08 -24.51 8.52
CA ASN A 613 18.59 -25.89 8.69
C ASN A 613 17.73 -25.99 9.94
N GLU A 614 16.52 -26.49 9.78
CA GLU A 614 15.54 -26.77 10.84
C GLU A 614 14.86 -28.13 10.58
N GLU A 615 13.75 -28.42 11.28
CA GLU A 615 13.01 -29.67 11.06
C GLU A 615 12.37 -29.72 9.67
N GLU A 616 12.43 -30.90 9.04
CA GLU A 616 11.70 -31.17 7.77
C GLU A 616 10.19 -31.01 7.98
N PRO A 617 9.45 -30.56 6.96
CA PRO A 617 7.99 -30.46 7.02
C PRO A 617 7.33 -31.77 7.40
N LEU A 618 6.45 -31.74 8.41
CA LEU A 618 5.72 -32.91 8.90
C LEU A 618 4.51 -33.17 8.00
N ILE A 619 4.39 -34.40 7.47
CA ILE A 619 3.18 -34.86 6.78
C ILE A 619 2.52 -35.94 7.63
N PHE A 620 1.32 -35.66 8.16
CA PHE A 620 0.63 -36.54 9.09
C PHE A 620 -0.70 -37.04 8.53
N LYS A 621 -0.86 -38.36 8.49
CA LYS A 621 -2.11 -39.02 8.09
C LYS A 621 -2.98 -39.35 9.30
N ALA A 622 -4.13 -38.74 9.41
CA ALA A 622 -5.12 -39.11 10.41
C ALA A 622 -6.07 -40.20 9.88
N LYS A 623 -6.52 -41.06 10.77
CA LYS A 623 -7.46 -42.15 10.45
C LYS A 623 -8.87 -41.58 10.18
N GLU A 624 -9.28 -40.60 10.97
CA GLU A 624 -10.57 -39.92 10.92
C GLU A 624 -10.45 -38.47 11.39
N LYS A 625 -11.48 -37.66 11.16
CA LYS A 625 -11.49 -36.23 11.50
C LYS A 625 -11.32 -35.94 13.00
N SER A 626 -11.87 -36.79 13.88
CA SER A 626 -11.69 -36.65 15.33
C SER A 626 -10.22 -36.75 15.72
N HIS A 627 -9.52 -37.76 15.21
CA HIS A 627 -8.09 -37.96 15.40
C HIS A 627 -7.25 -36.82 14.79
N LEU A 628 -7.70 -36.27 13.64
CA LEU A 628 -7.05 -35.11 13.02
C LEU A 628 -7.07 -33.89 13.96
N TYR A 629 -8.21 -33.59 14.58
CA TYR A 629 -8.33 -32.46 15.51
C TYR A 629 -7.45 -32.62 16.75
N ASP A 630 -7.42 -33.81 17.32
CA ASP A 630 -6.60 -34.07 18.51
C ASP A 630 -5.09 -33.96 18.21
N GLU A 631 -4.64 -34.40 17.04
CA GLU A 631 -3.24 -34.25 16.62
C GLU A 631 -2.86 -32.82 16.27
N ILE A 632 -3.78 -32.04 15.68
CA ILE A 632 -3.57 -30.60 15.47
C ILE A 632 -3.39 -29.90 16.82
N ILE A 633 -4.22 -30.19 17.81
CA ILE A 633 -4.10 -29.61 19.16
C ILE A 633 -2.74 -29.95 19.79
N LYS A 634 -2.34 -31.21 19.75
CA LYS A 634 -1.01 -31.63 20.26
C LYS A 634 0.15 -30.93 19.57
N THR A 635 0.03 -30.72 18.26
CA THR A 635 1.04 -30.01 17.48
C THR A 635 1.11 -28.52 17.85
N ILE A 636 -0.05 -27.88 18.05
CA ILE A 636 -0.11 -26.49 18.55
C ILE A 636 0.53 -26.40 19.95
N ASP A 637 0.22 -27.32 20.86
CA ASP A 637 0.82 -27.35 22.20
C ASP A 637 2.33 -27.55 22.13
N LYS A 638 2.83 -28.46 21.25
CA LYS A 638 4.25 -28.61 20.97
C LYS A 638 4.88 -27.28 20.54
N TYR A 639 4.28 -26.60 19.56
CA TYR A 639 4.79 -25.35 19.02
C TYR A 639 4.76 -24.20 20.05
N ASN A 640 3.72 -24.13 20.86
CA ASN A 640 3.68 -23.19 21.98
C ASN A 640 4.80 -23.46 23.01
N THR A 641 5.13 -24.74 23.31
CA THR A 641 6.21 -25.10 24.21
C THR A 641 7.61 -24.84 23.61
N GLU A 642 7.74 -24.88 22.28
CA GLU A 642 8.95 -24.48 21.58
C GLU A 642 9.14 -22.95 21.58
N GLY A 643 8.13 -22.16 22.03
CA GLY A 643 8.19 -20.71 22.19
C GLY A 643 7.77 -19.91 20.95
N PHE A 644 7.07 -20.52 19.99
CA PHE A 644 6.54 -19.81 18.83
C PHE A 644 5.39 -18.89 19.22
N SER A 645 5.42 -17.65 18.71
CA SER A 645 4.49 -16.60 19.07
C SER A 645 3.28 -16.54 18.14
N SER A 646 3.41 -17.04 16.91
CA SER A 646 2.39 -17.01 15.87
C SER A 646 2.22 -18.39 15.21
N ILE A 647 1.08 -19.04 15.46
CA ILE A 647 0.76 -20.36 14.91
C ILE A 647 -0.51 -20.26 14.08
N ALA A 648 -0.40 -20.50 12.77
CA ALA A 648 -1.51 -20.40 11.85
C ALA A 648 -1.98 -21.78 11.35
N ILE A 649 -3.27 -22.07 11.45
CA ILE A 649 -3.90 -23.17 10.74
C ILE A 649 -4.50 -22.57 9.46
N ILE A 650 -3.95 -22.97 8.32
CA ILE A 650 -4.40 -22.48 7.01
C ILE A 650 -5.38 -23.48 6.39
N CYS A 651 -6.60 -23.02 6.18
CA CYS A 651 -7.68 -23.73 5.50
C CYS A 651 -7.79 -23.30 4.04
N LYS A 652 -8.39 -24.11 3.19
CA LYS A 652 -8.55 -23.79 1.77
C LYS A 652 -9.50 -22.59 1.55
N ASP A 653 -10.61 -22.57 2.27
CA ASP A 653 -11.66 -21.55 2.15
C ASP A 653 -12.21 -21.12 3.51
N ARG A 654 -13.07 -20.08 3.49
CA ARG A 654 -13.69 -19.48 4.68
C ARG A 654 -14.59 -20.44 5.44
N LYS A 655 -15.39 -21.24 4.71
CA LYS A 655 -16.33 -22.19 5.31
C LYS A 655 -15.58 -23.24 6.11
N GLU A 656 -14.52 -23.77 5.52
CA GLU A 656 -13.65 -24.75 6.18
C GLU A 656 -12.97 -24.15 7.43
N ALA A 657 -12.49 -22.90 7.35
CA ALA A 657 -11.91 -22.21 8.49
C ALA A 657 -12.93 -22.03 9.64
N ALA A 658 -14.16 -21.61 9.32
CA ALA A 658 -15.23 -21.47 10.30
C ALA A 658 -15.63 -22.81 10.94
N ASP A 659 -15.79 -23.86 10.12
CA ASP A 659 -16.14 -25.20 10.62
C ASP A 659 -15.06 -25.74 11.56
N LEU A 660 -13.79 -25.57 11.22
CA LEU A 660 -12.67 -25.98 12.06
C LEU A 660 -12.61 -25.16 13.35
N TYR A 661 -12.83 -23.85 13.28
CA TYR A 661 -12.87 -22.99 14.45
C TYR A 661 -13.91 -23.45 15.47
N PHE A 662 -15.13 -23.75 15.05
CA PHE A 662 -16.17 -24.29 15.94
C PHE A 662 -15.75 -25.58 16.66
N LYS A 663 -14.91 -26.41 16.04
CA LYS A 663 -14.43 -27.66 16.64
C LYS A 663 -13.28 -27.46 17.62
N LEU A 664 -12.35 -26.54 17.30
CA LEU A 664 -11.15 -26.35 18.11
C LEU A 664 -11.33 -25.31 19.22
N SER A 665 -12.15 -24.27 19.04
CA SER A 665 -12.37 -23.20 20.02
C SER A 665 -12.93 -23.67 21.37
N THR A 666 -13.59 -24.84 21.38
CA THR A 666 -14.08 -25.49 22.62
C THR A 666 -12.95 -26.16 23.44
N LYS A 667 -11.81 -26.45 22.83
CA LYS A 667 -10.71 -27.20 23.43
C LYS A 667 -9.48 -26.35 23.70
N ILE A 668 -9.21 -25.34 22.84
CA ILE A 668 -8.02 -24.49 22.90
C ILE A 668 -8.39 -23.02 22.65
N LYS A 669 -7.56 -22.10 23.15
CA LYS A 669 -7.67 -20.68 22.83
C LYS A 669 -7.11 -20.45 21.43
N ILE A 670 -7.99 -20.16 20.49
CA ILE A 670 -7.67 -19.93 19.07
C ILE A 670 -8.57 -18.81 18.52
N LYS A 671 -8.06 -18.05 17.56
CA LYS A 671 -8.81 -16.97 16.87
C LYS A 671 -9.17 -17.42 15.47
N LEU A 672 -10.37 -17.02 15.00
CA LEU A 672 -10.71 -17.08 13.58
C LEU A 672 -10.41 -15.72 12.97
N ILE A 673 -9.59 -15.69 11.94
CA ILE A 673 -9.30 -14.47 11.18
C ILE A 673 -10.21 -14.46 9.93
N ASP A 674 -11.06 -13.45 9.86
CA ASP A 674 -11.97 -13.22 8.74
C ASP A 674 -11.69 -11.86 8.09
N TYR A 675 -12.15 -11.64 6.86
CA TYR A 675 -11.98 -10.38 6.14
C TYR A 675 -12.72 -9.19 6.79
N LEU A 676 -13.60 -9.44 7.79
CA LEU A 676 -14.27 -8.41 8.57
C LEU A 676 -13.50 -8.03 9.86
N ASP A 677 -12.46 -8.79 10.23
CA ASP A 677 -11.78 -8.66 11.51
C ASP A 677 -10.39 -8.04 11.35
N TYR A 678 -10.37 -6.78 10.89
CA TYR A 678 -9.12 -6.03 10.64
C TYR A 678 -8.35 -5.65 11.92
N ASP A 679 -8.94 -5.81 13.11
CA ASP A 679 -8.35 -5.38 14.39
C ASP A 679 -7.59 -6.48 15.13
N SER A 680 -7.57 -7.72 14.64
CA SER A 680 -6.90 -8.82 15.30
C SER A 680 -5.37 -8.71 15.21
N ILE A 681 -4.71 -8.75 16.38
CA ILE A 681 -3.26 -8.90 16.47
C ILE A 681 -2.89 -10.31 15.98
N LEU A 682 -1.94 -10.41 15.05
CA LEU A 682 -1.47 -11.67 14.47
C LEU A 682 -0.54 -12.45 15.41
N GLU A 683 -0.87 -12.48 16.71
CA GLU A 683 -0.14 -13.25 17.74
C GLU A 683 -1.05 -14.33 18.34
N GLY A 684 -0.43 -15.44 18.69
CA GLY A 684 -1.10 -16.62 19.25
C GLY A 684 -1.56 -17.61 18.19
N ASN A 685 -2.52 -18.46 18.55
CA ASN A 685 -3.04 -19.48 17.66
C ASN A 685 -4.20 -18.92 16.83
N MET A 686 -4.19 -19.15 15.53
CA MET A 686 -5.22 -18.62 14.61
C MET A 686 -5.58 -19.60 13.50
N ILE A 687 -6.80 -19.44 13.00
CA ILE A 687 -7.31 -20.17 11.82
C ILE A 687 -7.69 -19.13 10.78
N LEU A 688 -7.29 -19.36 9.53
CA LEU A 688 -7.62 -18.45 8.43
C LEU A 688 -7.65 -19.18 7.08
N PRO A 689 -8.42 -18.68 6.11
CA PRO A 689 -8.36 -19.19 4.74
C PRO A 689 -7.07 -18.73 4.04
N VAL A 690 -6.63 -19.51 3.05
CA VAL A 690 -5.34 -19.35 2.37
C VAL A 690 -5.16 -17.97 1.73
N TYR A 691 -6.22 -17.39 1.18
CA TYR A 691 -6.14 -16.08 0.52
C TYR A 691 -5.90 -14.92 1.50
N LEU A 692 -6.34 -15.04 2.78
CA LEU A 692 -6.01 -14.08 3.83
C LEU A 692 -4.60 -14.29 4.39
N ALA A 693 -4.05 -15.51 4.30
CA ALA A 693 -2.67 -15.77 4.68
C ALA A 693 -1.64 -15.13 3.73
N LYS A 694 -2.06 -14.73 2.54
CA LYS A 694 -1.19 -14.11 1.55
C LYS A 694 -0.64 -12.78 2.06
N GLY A 695 0.68 -12.57 1.92
CA GLY A 695 1.39 -11.41 2.48
C GLY A 695 1.72 -11.50 3.97
N LEU A 696 1.11 -12.44 4.71
CA LEU A 696 1.40 -12.67 6.12
C LEU A 696 2.47 -13.76 6.32
N GLU A 697 3.00 -13.82 7.53
CA GLU A 697 4.04 -14.75 7.96
C GLU A 697 3.75 -15.26 9.36
N PHE A 698 4.07 -16.53 9.61
CA PHE A 698 3.82 -17.17 10.88
C PHE A 698 5.01 -18.04 11.29
N ASP A 699 5.34 -18.07 12.58
CA ASP A 699 6.44 -18.92 13.09
C ASP A 699 6.18 -20.38 12.72
N ALA A 700 4.93 -20.84 12.88
CA ALA A 700 4.53 -22.18 12.52
C ALA A 700 3.22 -22.18 11.70
N VAL A 701 3.17 -23.04 10.69
CA VAL A 701 1.99 -23.23 9.85
C VAL A 701 1.53 -24.68 9.88
N ILE A 702 0.23 -24.85 10.02
CA ILE A 702 -0.47 -26.12 9.88
C ILE A 702 -1.40 -26.01 8.68
N VAL A 703 -1.17 -26.80 7.63
CA VAL A 703 -2.06 -26.91 6.48
C VAL A 703 -3.11 -27.96 6.79
N TYR A 704 -4.38 -27.54 6.80
CA TYR A 704 -5.50 -28.39 7.12
C TYR A 704 -6.00 -29.15 5.90
N GLU A 705 -6.21 -30.48 6.05
CA GLU A 705 -6.75 -31.38 5.01
C GLU A 705 -6.02 -31.31 3.66
N ALA A 706 -4.68 -31.52 3.69
CA ALA A 706 -3.83 -31.58 2.49
C ALA A 706 -4.06 -32.88 1.67
N ASN A 707 -5.31 -33.22 1.40
CA ASN A 707 -5.73 -34.45 0.71
C ASN A 707 -6.11 -34.23 -0.75
N ASP A 708 -6.25 -35.37 -1.47
CA ASP A 708 -6.57 -35.39 -2.92
C ASP A 708 -8.02 -34.98 -3.23
N GLU A 709 -8.89 -34.91 -2.21
CA GLU A 709 -10.26 -34.40 -2.38
C GLU A 709 -10.29 -32.87 -2.41
N LYS A 710 -9.43 -32.22 -1.67
CA LYS A 710 -9.34 -30.76 -1.52
C LYS A 710 -8.41 -30.11 -2.55
N TYR A 711 -7.26 -30.73 -2.79
CA TYR A 711 -6.20 -30.20 -3.66
C TYR A 711 -6.04 -31.09 -4.90
N LYS A 712 -6.94 -30.90 -5.91
CA LYS A 712 -7.03 -31.73 -7.13
C LYS A 712 -6.41 -31.10 -8.37
N SER A 713 -6.59 -29.79 -8.54
CA SER A 713 -6.28 -29.07 -9.76
C SER A 713 -4.95 -28.32 -9.65
N GLU A 714 -4.39 -27.89 -10.77
CA GLU A 714 -3.20 -27.00 -10.79
C GLU A 714 -3.48 -25.66 -10.09
N PHE A 715 -4.73 -25.22 -10.06
CA PHE A 715 -5.16 -24.10 -9.25
C PHE A 715 -5.00 -24.40 -7.74
N ASP A 716 -5.40 -25.56 -7.29
CA ASP A 716 -5.28 -25.96 -5.88
C ASP A 716 -3.82 -26.14 -5.47
N LYS A 717 -2.95 -26.56 -6.40
CA LYS A 717 -1.50 -26.64 -6.21
C LYS A 717 -0.91 -25.29 -5.85
N LYS A 718 -1.35 -24.20 -6.51
CA LYS A 718 -0.92 -22.84 -6.19
C LYS A 718 -1.37 -22.41 -4.79
N LEU A 719 -2.60 -22.75 -4.40
CA LEU A 719 -3.08 -22.47 -3.03
C LEU A 719 -2.24 -23.20 -1.98
N LEU A 720 -1.89 -24.46 -2.24
CA LEU A 720 -1.03 -25.26 -1.36
C LEU A 720 0.37 -24.63 -1.25
N TYR A 721 0.95 -24.20 -2.36
CA TYR A 721 2.22 -23.49 -2.39
C TYR A 721 2.18 -22.22 -1.54
N ILE A 722 1.14 -21.39 -1.72
CA ILE A 722 0.95 -20.18 -0.93
C ILE A 722 0.89 -20.51 0.56
N ALA A 723 0.11 -21.51 0.95
CA ALA A 723 0.00 -21.93 2.35
C ALA A 723 1.35 -22.36 2.93
N CYS A 724 2.10 -23.21 2.22
CA CYS A 724 3.41 -23.69 2.68
C CYS A 724 4.44 -22.58 2.83
N THR A 725 4.44 -21.59 1.93
CA THR A 725 5.39 -20.47 1.95
C THR A 725 5.13 -19.44 3.05
N ARG A 726 4.07 -19.61 3.85
CA ARG A 726 3.77 -18.73 5.02
C ARG A 726 4.54 -19.12 6.27
N ALA A 727 5.12 -20.32 6.30
CA ALA A 727 5.86 -20.85 7.45
C ALA A 727 7.30 -20.31 7.50
N LEU A 728 7.71 -19.86 8.70
CA LEU A 728 9.08 -19.41 8.97
C LEU A 728 9.95 -20.58 9.50
N HIS A 729 9.46 -21.29 10.53
CA HIS A 729 10.22 -22.27 11.29
C HIS A 729 9.64 -23.68 11.23
N ARG A 730 8.32 -23.83 11.25
CA ARG A 730 7.66 -25.15 11.29
C ARG A 730 6.53 -25.22 10.28
N LEU A 731 6.51 -26.29 9.53
CA LEU A 731 5.43 -26.60 8.59
C LEU A 731 4.89 -28.00 8.86
N SER A 732 3.59 -28.10 9.06
CA SER A 732 2.90 -29.39 9.20
C SER A 732 1.72 -29.46 8.26
N LEU A 733 1.57 -30.58 7.56
CA LEU A 733 0.47 -30.86 6.66
C LEU A 733 -0.32 -32.05 7.20
N PHE A 734 -1.58 -31.81 7.53
CA PHE A 734 -2.47 -32.82 8.07
C PHE A 734 -3.51 -33.24 7.03
N TYR A 735 -3.79 -34.53 6.95
CA TYR A 735 -4.78 -35.02 6.00
C TYR A 735 -5.51 -36.27 6.47
N THR A 736 -6.74 -36.43 5.97
CA THR A 736 -7.51 -37.67 6.03
C THR A 736 -7.63 -38.28 4.62
N GLY A 737 -7.83 -39.59 4.53
CA GLY A 737 -7.99 -40.27 3.23
C GLY A 737 -6.67 -40.44 2.47
N LYS A 738 -6.58 -39.90 1.27
CA LYS A 738 -5.44 -39.97 0.37
C LYS A 738 -4.73 -38.64 0.28
N LEU A 739 -3.40 -38.63 0.45
CA LEU A 739 -2.56 -37.43 0.29
C LEU A 739 -2.72 -36.88 -1.13
N THR A 740 -2.73 -35.56 -1.25
CA THR A 740 -2.76 -34.91 -2.57
C THR A 740 -1.59 -35.38 -3.45
N ARG A 741 -1.87 -35.56 -4.75
CA ARG A 741 -0.86 -35.98 -5.74
C ARG A 741 0.34 -35.02 -5.85
N PHE A 742 0.19 -33.78 -5.43
CA PHE A 742 1.25 -32.78 -5.48
C PHE A 742 2.33 -32.95 -4.39
N LEU A 743 2.08 -33.83 -3.41
CA LEU A 743 2.98 -34.14 -2.29
C LEU A 743 3.41 -35.62 -2.26
N GLN A 744 3.07 -36.38 -3.30
CA GLN A 744 3.45 -37.79 -3.44
C GLN A 744 4.81 -37.99 -4.05
#